data_07c0f327f4f1b39536e20c4485530181
#
_entry.id   07c0f327f4f1b39536e20c4485530181
#
_cell.length_a   1.000
_cell.length_b   1.000
_cell.length_c   1.000
_cell.angle_alpha   90.00
_cell.angle_beta   90.00
_cell.angle_gamma   90.00
#
_symmetry.space_group_name_H-M   'P 1'
#
loop_
_entity.id
_entity.type
_entity.pdbx_description
1 polymer ?
#
loop_
_entity_poly.entity_id
_entity_poly.type
_entity_poly.pdbx_seq_one_letter_code
_entity_poly.pdbx_strand_id
1 'polypeptide(L)'
;MQTAPAIPTFALAKIQPPRPRAGLVERPELERTLAAALQHSRLTLLVAPAGFGKTAALTRQIRLLPEGCALAWVSADEDDQLERFLACLTAALEPHDLPWRVAPEALATLAQAERGLRHVAGELVNALAASEASQGLIVIDDAHRIADRRVFELLQLVIERLPARWSVAIASRVEPPLALARWRGAGELTEFRQYDLRFSEADVAALLADAPPALRATSANELLARTDGWAAGLRLSLSVRPAASAGGARNASLTQRHLFDYLAAEVLADMPAELRGFLMRCCVLPELTAARCAQVSGRADASHLLEQIERRGLFVSVLDADELTLRLHDLFRDFLEDRLQRDHPDELAGLLRRAAAGEPDVVRAIGFLARAGAWDEAAQTIVEHGTRLVSLGRNALSQVLAMLPAAQLEDRPDLHMLHGIAGFLEFDFDRALKSLESAASGYVRDGRPRDAWHARAYCGLVMLGVGRVDEAQRELAALRTLPLDDALRGFVAYGQLWIAYSSTRTEAVAPLFAEMTEALERVRDPGAWTLCFFHSLLTGLPGLAPLIERFGRGALAVSGELPTHLRAGVFYARAMAALERGHIEQAFEQLALADQDCRWLGSPRSVLTESRMANTVLHALRGDAVASHAAADACEFDLKHESSPSNRLTHSYEVLFNHVRACWLLNDAVRLREIDAELQACANPIEWHAPAALDRAFSSAMVALLDGHLERACELLARVAGPIERSCHFPSTQALVMLADVQRRLGRLDAAAATLRPWLGAAQRGERIGGAMLAGLDVLEGLAAQPWGEHLAAGERATLGRIAADLRAARNHGTAAGVTPHPPVAVDAIIVDRSDRTQSQSDIRQLSEREREVLERMARGDSNKLIARAFDLSPHTVKRHVANILDKLDVETRGQAAARWREHDERRRAP
;
A
#
# COMPACT_ATOMS: atom_id res chain seq x y z
N MET A 1 -4.88 -11.90 -24.19
CA MET A 1 -4.68 -12.82 -23.03
C MET A 1 -5.53 -12.24 -21.91
N GLN A 2 -6.52 -12.99 -21.46
CA GLN A 2 -7.42 -12.53 -20.41
C GLN A 2 -6.63 -12.53 -19.08
N THR A 3 -6.45 -11.36 -18.50
CA THR A 3 -6.04 -11.24 -17.10
C THR A 3 -7.15 -11.89 -16.28
N ALA A 4 -6.83 -12.94 -15.53
CA ALA A 4 -7.73 -13.47 -14.53
C ALA A 4 -8.08 -12.31 -13.56
N PRO A 5 -9.35 -12.19 -13.13
CA PRO A 5 -9.70 -11.18 -12.14
C PRO A 5 -8.79 -11.36 -10.93
N ALA A 6 -8.20 -10.26 -10.48
CA ALA A 6 -7.36 -10.28 -9.28
C ALA A 6 -8.17 -10.95 -8.16
N ILE A 7 -7.66 -12.06 -7.63
CA ILE A 7 -8.31 -12.74 -6.51
C ILE A 7 -8.28 -11.75 -5.35
N PRO A 8 -9.45 -11.37 -4.80
CA PRO A 8 -9.47 -10.42 -3.69
C PRO A 8 -8.64 -11.00 -2.53
N THR A 9 -7.85 -10.16 -1.89
CA THR A 9 -6.99 -10.53 -0.75
C THR A 9 -7.80 -10.87 0.53
N PHE A 10 -9.13 -10.89 0.42
CA PHE A 10 -10.07 -11.17 1.52
C PHE A 10 -11.25 -12.02 1.01
N ALA A 11 -11.92 -12.73 1.93
CA ALA A 11 -13.11 -13.50 1.61
C ALA A 11 -14.29 -12.58 1.22
N LEU A 12 -14.94 -12.83 0.09
CA LEU A 12 -16.08 -12.03 -0.39
C LEU A 12 -17.24 -11.96 0.61
N ALA A 13 -17.40 -12.98 1.46
CA ALA A 13 -18.37 -12.99 2.54
C ALA A 13 -18.16 -11.86 3.57
N LYS A 14 -16.95 -11.31 3.66
CA LYS A 14 -16.62 -10.18 4.52
C LYS A 14 -17.33 -8.89 4.14
N ILE A 15 -17.65 -8.74 2.87
CA ILE A 15 -18.33 -7.55 2.31
C ILE A 15 -19.82 -7.81 2.02
N GLN A 16 -20.38 -8.86 2.59
CA GLN A 16 -21.80 -9.18 2.46
C GLN A 16 -22.48 -9.21 3.83
N PRO A 17 -23.72 -8.70 3.93
CA PRO A 17 -24.47 -8.86 5.17
C PRO A 17 -24.65 -10.35 5.49
N PRO A 18 -24.46 -10.77 6.75
CA PRO A 18 -24.70 -12.14 7.14
C PRO A 18 -26.15 -12.56 6.85
N ARG A 19 -26.33 -13.81 6.46
CA ARG A 19 -27.69 -14.34 6.25
C ARG A 19 -28.47 -14.27 7.56
N PRO A 20 -29.66 -13.68 7.58
CA PRO A 20 -30.48 -13.68 8.78
C PRO A 20 -30.88 -15.11 9.13
N ARG A 21 -30.73 -15.43 10.40
CA ARG A 21 -31.17 -16.71 10.95
C ARG A 21 -32.71 -16.80 10.94
N ALA A 22 -33.25 -17.98 10.67
CA ALA A 22 -34.65 -18.25 10.86
C ALA A 22 -35.04 -18.06 12.33
N GLY A 23 -36.27 -17.55 12.61
CA GLY A 23 -36.76 -17.36 13.98
C GLY A 23 -36.15 -16.14 14.70
N LEU A 24 -35.79 -15.08 13.96
CA LEU A 24 -35.54 -13.77 14.57
C LEU A 24 -36.86 -13.16 15.03
N VAL A 25 -36.96 -12.82 16.30
CA VAL A 25 -38.10 -12.15 16.88
C VAL A 25 -38.23 -10.74 16.33
N GLU A 26 -39.46 -10.36 16.00
CA GLU A 26 -39.76 -8.97 15.64
C GLU A 26 -39.72 -8.09 16.87
N ARG A 27 -38.99 -6.99 16.77
CA ARG A 27 -38.82 -5.98 17.81
C ARG A 27 -39.28 -4.62 17.29
N PRO A 28 -40.57 -4.38 17.18
CA PRO A 28 -41.11 -3.25 16.42
C PRO A 28 -40.61 -1.89 16.89
N GLU A 29 -40.38 -1.73 18.19
CA GLU A 29 -39.91 -0.47 18.76
C GLU A 29 -38.42 -0.22 18.42
N LEU A 30 -37.57 -1.23 18.61
CA LEU A 30 -36.18 -1.14 18.22
C LEU A 30 -36.04 -0.97 16.71
N GLU A 31 -36.82 -1.72 15.92
CA GLU A 31 -36.77 -1.67 14.46
C GLU A 31 -37.12 -0.29 13.92
N ARG A 32 -38.19 0.33 14.48
CA ARG A 32 -38.61 1.68 14.13
C ARG A 32 -37.58 2.73 14.46
N THR A 33 -37.00 2.66 15.66
CA THR A 33 -35.98 3.61 16.12
C THR A 33 -34.67 3.45 15.34
N LEU A 34 -34.28 2.23 15.04
CA LEU A 34 -33.08 1.94 14.27
C LEU A 34 -33.25 2.34 12.80
N ALA A 35 -34.44 2.09 12.20
CA ALA A 35 -34.76 2.53 10.85
C ALA A 35 -34.68 4.06 10.72
N ALA A 36 -35.24 4.79 11.68
CA ALA A 36 -35.18 6.24 11.71
C ALA A 36 -33.73 6.74 11.86
N ALA A 37 -32.95 6.09 12.71
CA ALA A 37 -31.53 6.43 12.90
C ALA A 37 -30.72 6.22 11.62
N LEU A 38 -30.85 5.09 10.94
CA LEU A 38 -30.14 4.77 9.69
C LEU A 38 -30.52 5.72 8.53
N GLN A 39 -31.72 6.31 8.57
CA GLN A 39 -32.18 7.23 7.52
C GLN A 39 -31.82 8.70 7.81
N HIS A 40 -31.78 9.10 9.08
CA HIS A 40 -31.72 10.53 9.45
C HIS A 40 -30.42 10.92 10.16
N SER A 41 -29.71 9.97 10.77
CA SER A 41 -28.46 10.27 11.47
C SER A 41 -27.28 10.08 10.51
N ARG A 42 -26.29 10.96 10.62
CA ARG A 42 -25.02 10.83 9.91
C ARG A 42 -24.26 9.58 10.34
N LEU A 43 -24.27 9.31 11.65
CA LEU A 43 -23.66 8.14 12.26
C LEU A 43 -24.67 7.45 13.18
N THR A 44 -24.87 6.16 12.98
CA THR A 44 -25.59 5.28 13.90
C THR A 44 -24.59 4.35 14.55
N LEU A 45 -24.51 4.35 15.87
CA LEU A 45 -23.54 3.57 16.62
C LEU A 45 -24.24 2.54 17.51
N LEU A 46 -23.93 1.25 17.31
CA LEU A 46 -24.43 0.16 18.15
C LEU A 46 -23.28 -0.34 19.01
N VAL A 47 -23.26 0.03 20.29
CA VAL A 47 -22.21 -0.41 21.23
C VAL A 47 -22.82 -1.28 22.33
N ALA A 48 -22.50 -2.55 22.27
CA ALA A 48 -22.88 -3.50 23.31
C ALA A 48 -21.93 -4.71 23.30
N PRO A 49 -21.80 -5.44 24.41
CA PRO A 49 -21.04 -6.68 24.45
C PRO A 49 -21.50 -7.69 23.40
N ALA A 50 -20.78 -8.79 23.29
CA ALA A 50 -21.15 -9.86 22.36
C ALA A 50 -22.53 -10.46 22.70
N GLY A 51 -23.23 -10.92 21.68
CA GLY A 51 -24.52 -11.61 21.87
C GLY A 51 -25.72 -10.71 22.14
N PHE A 52 -25.61 -9.37 22.13
CA PHE A 52 -26.74 -8.45 22.27
C PHE A 52 -27.54 -8.23 20.97
N GLY A 53 -27.18 -8.89 19.88
CA GLY A 53 -27.95 -8.86 18.64
C GLY A 53 -27.68 -7.67 17.73
N LYS A 54 -26.55 -6.95 17.89
CA LYS A 54 -26.15 -5.81 17.03
C LYS A 54 -26.23 -6.13 15.55
N THR A 55 -25.48 -7.15 15.11
CA THR A 55 -25.45 -7.65 13.73
C THR A 55 -26.84 -8.10 13.26
N ALA A 56 -27.60 -8.80 14.14
CA ALA A 56 -28.95 -9.26 13.81
C ALA A 56 -29.92 -8.09 13.58
N ALA A 57 -29.86 -7.05 14.42
CA ALA A 57 -30.67 -5.85 14.28
C ALA A 57 -30.34 -5.12 12.97
N LEU A 58 -29.05 -4.90 12.66
CA LEU A 58 -28.63 -4.29 11.40
C LEU A 58 -29.06 -5.12 10.18
N THR A 59 -28.80 -6.43 10.19
CA THR A 59 -29.14 -7.33 9.08
C THR A 59 -30.64 -7.36 8.79
N ARG A 60 -31.46 -7.25 9.83
CA ARG A 60 -32.92 -7.17 9.68
C ARG A 60 -33.35 -5.85 9.05
N GLN A 61 -32.79 -4.71 9.50
CA GLN A 61 -33.10 -3.39 8.95
C GLN A 61 -32.68 -3.24 7.48
N ILE A 62 -31.55 -3.82 7.10
CA ILE A 62 -31.08 -3.80 5.72
C ILE A 62 -32.10 -4.40 4.74
N ARG A 63 -32.87 -5.40 5.17
CA ARG A 63 -33.92 -6.00 4.34
C ARG A 63 -35.15 -5.10 4.15
N LEU A 64 -35.31 -4.15 5.04
CA LEU A 64 -36.40 -3.19 5.02
C LEU A 64 -36.01 -1.88 4.32
N LEU A 65 -34.77 -1.78 3.82
CA LEU A 65 -34.31 -0.60 3.08
C LEU A 65 -35.12 -0.45 1.78
N PRO A 66 -35.41 0.80 1.37
CA PRO A 66 -36.16 1.07 0.12
C PRO A 66 -35.39 0.51 -1.10
N GLU A 67 -36.16 0.14 -2.14
CA GLU A 67 -35.55 -0.21 -3.43
C GLU A 67 -34.74 0.97 -3.97
N GLY A 68 -33.49 0.69 -4.39
CA GLY A 68 -32.54 1.71 -4.86
C GLY A 68 -31.64 2.30 -3.78
N CYS A 69 -31.72 1.83 -2.53
CA CYS A 69 -30.76 2.17 -1.49
C CYS A 69 -29.44 1.44 -1.73
N ALA A 70 -28.34 2.18 -1.78
CA ALA A 70 -27.00 1.62 -1.89
C ALA A 70 -26.53 1.11 -0.52
N LEU A 71 -26.06 -0.13 -0.46
CA LEU A 71 -25.54 -0.74 0.78
C LEU A 71 -24.10 -1.20 0.57
N ALA A 72 -23.21 -0.69 1.42
CA ALA A 72 -21.87 -1.23 1.58
C ALA A 72 -21.75 -1.87 2.98
N TRP A 73 -21.45 -3.16 3.04
CA TRP A 73 -21.26 -3.89 4.28
C TRP A 73 -19.79 -4.33 4.40
N VAL A 74 -19.18 -4.08 5.56
CA VAL A 74 -17.85 -4.58 5.89
C VAL A 74 -17.91 -5.22 7.29
N SER A 75 -17.63 -6.52 7.37
CA SER A 75 -17.41 -7.23 8.63
C SER A 75 -15.93 -7.15 8.99
N ALA A 76 -15.61 -6.38 10.02
CA ALA A 76 -14.23 -6.16 10.43
C ALA A 76 -13.60 -7.38 11.09
N ASP A 77 -12.30 -7.56 10.91
CA ASP A 77 -11.48 -8.57 11.56
C ASP A 77 -10.14 -8.00 12.05
N GLU A 78 -9.31 -8.84 12.67
CA GLU A 78 -8.03 -8.43 13.26
C GLU A 78 -6.95 -8.09 12.23
N ASP A 79 -7.13 -8.58 10.99
CA ASP A 79 -6.21 -8.33 9.88
C ASP A 79 -6.54 -7.03 9.14
N ASP A 80 -7.57 -6.28 9.55
CA ASP A 80 -7.99 -5.03 8.90
C ASP A 80 -7.04 -3.88 9.25
N GLN A 81 -5.92 -3.86 8.52
CA GLN A 81 -5.12 -2.67 8.36
C GLN A 81 -5.80 -1.73 7.34
N LEU A 82 -5.37 -0.48 7.31
CA LEU A 82 -5.99 0.56 6.47
C LEU A 82 -6.15 0.14 5.01
N GLU A 83 -5.14 -0.49 4.42
CA GLU A 83 -5.16 -0.91 3.02
C GLU A 83 -6.21 -1.99 2.75
N ARG A 84 -6.24 -3.00 3.62
CA ARG A 84 -7.21 -4.10 3.50
C ARG A 84 -8.63 -3.61 3.77
N PHE A 85 -8.80 -2.75 4.76
CA PHE A 85 -10.08 -2.12 5.05
C PHE A 85 -10.61 -1.32 3.86
N LEU A 86 -9.76 -0.51 3.23
CA LEU A 86 -10.10 0.24 2.02
C LEU A 86 -10.48 -0.68 0.86
N ALA A 87 -9.71 -1.75 0.63
CA ALA A 87 -10.03 -2.73 -0.39
C ALA A 87 -11.40 -3.39 -0.13
N CYS A 88 -11.71 -3.74 1.11
CA CYS A 88 -13.03 -4.26 1.49
C CYS A 88 -14.15 -3.23 1.27
N LEU A 89 -13.95 -1.99 1.70
CA LEU A 89 -14.94 -0.92 1.58
C LEU A 89 -15.21 -0.58 0.11
N THR A 90 -14.18 -0.44 -0.71
CA THR A 90 -14.33 -0.16 -2.14
C THR A 90 -15.00 -1.31 -2.89
N ALA A 91 -14.64 -2.56 -2.57
CA ALA A 91 -15.30 -3.73 -3.12
C ALA A 91 -16.77 -3.85 -2.69
N ALA A 92 -17.09 -3.47 -1.44
CA ALA A 92 -18.49 -3.41 -0.98
C ALA A 92 -19.30 -2.32 -1.69
N LEU A 93 -18.65 -1.26 -2.16
CA LEU A 93 -19.25 -0.18 -2.93
C LEU A 93 -19.31 -0.45 -4.44
N GLU A 94 -18.51 -1.39 -4.97
CA GLU A 94 -18.45 -1.71 -6.40
C GLU A 94 -19.82 -2.04 -7.05
N PRO A 95 -20.75 -2.77 -6.39
CA PRO A 95 -22.06 -3.06 -6.98
C PRO A 95 -22.93 -1.83 -7.27
N HIS A 96 -22.55 -0.67 -6.75
CA HIS A 96 -23.32 0.57 -6.87
C HIS A 96 -22.79 1.50 -7.96
N ASP A 97 -21.82 1.05 -8.75
CA ASP A 97 -21.26 1.75 -9.92
C ASP A 97 -20.92 3.23 -9.59
N LEU A 98 -20.20 3.45 -8.47
CA LEU A 98 -19.82 4.81 -8.05
C LEU A 98 -18.88 5.44 -9.07
N PRO A 99 -19.05 6.73 -9.38
CA PRO A 99 -18.18 7.43 -10.33
C PRO A 99 -16.85 7.82 -9.68
N TRP A 100 -15.96 6.85 -9.53
CA TRP A 100 -14.62 7.05 -8.99
C TRP A 100 -13.79 7.93 -9.92
N ARG A 101 -13.12 8.95 -9.37
CA ARG A 101 -12.14 9.77 -10.08
C ARG A 101 -10.76 9.12 -10.06
N VAL A 102 -10.48 8.38 -9.00
CA VAL A 102 -9.28 7.59 -8.78
C VAL A 102 -9.68 6.13 -8.75
N ALA A 103 -8.91 5.25 -9.37
CA ALA A 103 -9.20 3.82 -9.33
C ALA A 103 -9.28 3.35 -7.86
N PRO A 104 -10.32 2.58 -7.48
CA PRO A 104 -10.50 2.12 -6.10
C PRO A 104 -9.27 1.45 -5.51
N GLU A 105 -8.53 0.72 -6.33
CA GLU A 105 -7.31 0.01 -5.97
C GLU A 105 -6.17 0.98 -5.57
N ALA A 106 -6.20 2.20 -6.10
CA ALA A 106 -5.21 3.23 -5.79
C ALA A 106 -5.49 3.97 -4.47
N LEU A 107 -6.70 3.85 -3.90
CA LEU A 107 -7.07 4.53 -2.66
C LEU A 107 -6.26 4.05 -1.45
N ALA A 108 -5.99 2.76 -1.38
CA ALA A 108 -5.15 2.17 -0.32
C ALA A 108 -3.77 2.82 -0.27
N THR A 109 -3.29 3.22 -1.36
CA THR A 109 -2.00 3.82 -1.63
C THR A 109 -1.98 5.32 -1.37
N LEU A 110 -3.01 6.02 -1.82
CA LEU A 110 -3.19 7.42 -1.47
C LEU A 110 -3.28 7.61 0.05
N ALA A 111 -3.83 6.64 0.76
CA ALA A 111 -3.98 6.69 2.22
C ALA A 111 -2.65 6.68 2.98
N GLN A 112 -1.54 6.25 2.37
CA GLN A 112 -0.24 6.17 3.04
C GLN A 112 0.54 7.49 3.00
N ALA A 113 0.21 8.39 2.09
CA ALA A 113 0.70 9.75 2.15
C ALA A 113 0.06 10.46 3.36
N GLU A 114 0.70 11.42 3.99
CA GLU A 114 0.21 12.08 5.21
C GLU A 114 -1.04 12.94 5.03
N ARG A 115 -1.15 13.64 3.95
CA ARG A 115 -2.44 14.21 3.53
C ARG A 115 -3.29 13.16 2.83
N GLY A 116 -2.78 11.96 2.65
CA GLY A 116 -3.38 10.86 1.95
C GLY A 116 -4.70 10.43 2.56
N LEU A 117 -4.81 10.32 3.86
CA LEU A 117 -6.08 10.01 4.52
C LEU A 117 -7.18 11.05 4.21
N ARG A 118 -6.85 12.34 4.24
CA ARG A 118 -7.80 13.40 3.87
C ARG A 118 -8.16 13.35 2.39
N HIS A 119 -7.21 12.95 1.57
CA HIS A 119 -7.38 12.81 0.14
C HIS A 119 -8.30 11.65 -0.19
N VAL A 120 -7.99 10.48 0.36
CA VAL A 120 -8.83 9.28 0.25
C VAL A 120 -10.22 9.52 0.79
N ALA A 121 -10.34 10.18 1.94
CA ALA A 121 -11.65 10.58 2.48
C ALA A 121 -12.39 11.52 1.51
N GLY A 122 -11.68 12.47 0.90
CA GLY A 122 -12.24 13.36 -0.12
C GLY A 122 -12.73 12.61 -1.35
N GLU A 123 -11.96 11.66 -1.87
CA GLU A 123 -12.34 10.85 -3.04
C GLU A 123 -13.53 9.94 -2.73
N LEU A 124 -13.52 9.26 -1.56
CA LEU A 124 -14.67 8.50 -1.10
C LEU A 124 -15.93 9.35 -1.01
N VAL A 125 -15.85 10.51 -0.36
CA VAL A 125 -16.97 11.44 -0.21
C VAL A 125 -17.47 11.94 -1.57
N ASN A 126 -16.55 12.29 -2.48
CA ASN A 126 -16.90 12.74 -3.83
C ASN A 126 -17.59 11.64 -4.64
N ALA A 127 -17.09 10.39 -4.56
CA ALA A 127 -17.71 9.25 -5.23
C ALA A 127 -19.12 8.98 -4.66
N LEU A 128 -19.27 9.02 -3.33
CA LEU A 128 -20.57 8.89 -2.66
C LEU A 128 -21.52 10.05 -3.01
N ALA A 129 -21.02 11.28 -3.11
CA ALA A 129 -21.81 12.45 -3.48
C ALA A 129 -22.28 12.41 -4.93
N ALA A 130 -21.49 11.85 -5.82
CA ALA A 130 -21.79 11.74 -7.24
C ALA A 130 -22.58 10.46 -7.59
N SER A 131 -22.85 9.56 -6.62
CA SER A 131 -23.62 8.33 -6.84
C SER A 131 -25.06 8.66 -7.23
N GLU A 132 -25.70 7.80 -8.03
CA GLU A 132 -27.12 7.92 -8.42
C GLU A 132 -28.09 7.34 -7.35
N ALA A 133 -27.57 6.76 -6.29
CA ALA A 133 -28.37 6.18 -5.22
C ALA A 133 -29.24 7.23 -4.53
N SER A 134 -30.51 6.93 -4.35
CA SER A 134 -31.46 7.80 -3.62
C SER A 134 -31.07 7.94 -2.14
N GLN A 135 -30.58 6.85 -1.55
CA GLN A 135 -29.99 6.77 -0.21
C GLN A 135 -28.84 5.79 -0.22
N GLY A 136 -27.89 5.95 0.71
CA GLY A 136 -26.77 5.03 0.87
C GLY A 136 -26.47 4.76 2.33
N LEU A 137 -26.11 3.53 2.64
CA LEU A 137 -25.73 3.07 3.97
C LEU A 137 -24.41 2.31 3.91
N ILE A 138 -23.45 2.76 4.71
CA ILE A 138 -22.20 2.04 4.95
C ILE A 138 -22.30 1.39 6.33
N VAL A 139 -22.13 0.08 6.40
CA VAL A 139 -22.17 -0.67 7.64
C VAL A 139 -20.78 -1.23 7.94
N ILE A 140 -20.27 -0.93 9.12
CA ILE A 140 -19.04 -1.52 9.66
C ILE A 140 -19.44 -2.39 10.85
N ASP A 141 -19.45 -3.69 10.64
CA ASP A 141 -19.77 -4.65 11.71
C ASP A 141 -18.48 -5.14 12.39
N ASP A 142 -18.57 -5.41 13.70
CA ASP A 142 -17.46 -5.83 14.55
C ASP A 142 -16.24 -4.87 14.56
N ALA A 143 -16.48 -3.56 14.46
CA ALA A 143 -15.43 -2.53 14.38
C ALA A 143 -14.38 -2.58 15.51
N HIS A 144 -14.73 -3.18 16.69
CA HIS A 144 -13.78 -3.37 17.79
C HIS A 144 -12.59 -4.29 17.46
N ARG A 145 -12.66 -5.04 16.37
CA ARG A 145 -11.58 -5.93 15.91
C ARG A 145 -10.50 -5.20 15.12
N ILE A 146 -10.80 -4.00 14.65
CA ILE A 146 -9.84 -3.16 13.93
C ILE A 146 -8.80 -2.62 14.91
N ALA A 147 -7.55 -3.05 14.75
CA ALA A 147 -6.42 -2.59 15.57
C ALA A 147 -5.77 -1.32 15.00
N ASP A 148 -5.84 -1.10 13.70
CA ASP A 148 -5.24 0.04 13.03
C ASP A 148 -6.05 1.33 13.28
N ARG A 149 -5.48 2.26 14.05
CA ARG A 149 -6.10 3.56 14.36
C ARG A 149 -6.35 4.42 13.11
N ARG A 150 -5.57 4.23 12.05
CA ARG A 150 -5.71 4.99 10.80
C ARG A 150 -7.04 4.70 10.10
N VAL A 151 -7.61 3.51 10.30
CA VAL A 151 -8.96 3.19 9.80
C VAL A 151 -9.99 4.10 10.45
N PHE A 152 -9.90 4.31 11.76
CA PHE A 152 -10.82 5.20 12.47
C PHE A 152 -10.59 6.68 12.13
N GLU A 153 -9.35 7.08 11.88
CA GLU A 153 -9.03 8.42 11.37
C GLU A 153 -9.65 8.66 9.99
N LEU A 154 -9.58 7.66 9.10
CA LEU A 154 -10.26 7.70 7.79
C LEU A 154 -11.77 7.79 7.95
N LEU A 155 -12.37 6.90 8.76
CA LEU A 155 -13.80 6.91 9.04
C LEU A 155 -14.26 8.25 9.62
N GLN A 156 -13.48 8.83 10.53
CA GLN A 156 -13.72 10.16 11.07
C GLN A 156 -13.84 11.21 9.97
N LEU A 157 -12.85 11.25 9.06
CA LEU A 157 -12.80 12.22 7.95
C LEU A 157 -13.96 12.02 6.95
N VAL A 158 -14.32 10.77 6.66
CA VAL A 158 -15.44 10.44 5.77
C VAL A 158 -16.76 10.85 6.41
N ILE A 159 -17.00 10.47 7.67
CA ILE A 159 -18.25 10.79 8.38
C ILE A 159 -18.43 12.30 8.52
N GLU A 160 -17.37 13.06 8.80
CA GLU A 160 -17.43 14.53 8.90
C GLU A 160 -17.97 15.22 7.64
N ARG A 161 -17.74 14.62 6.47
CA ARG A 161 -18.07 15.19 5.16
C ARG A 161 -19.08 14.38 4.37
N LEU A 162 -19.70 13.40 5.02
CA LEU A 162 -20.63 12.47 4.39
C LEU A 162 -21.78 13.23 3.72
N PRO A 163 -22.13 12.93 2.45
CA PRO A 163 -23.29 13.56 1.80
C PRO A 163 -24.59 13.24 2.57
N ALA A 164 -25.55 14.18 2.58
CA ALA A 164 -26.77 14.08 3.38
C ALA A 164 -27.62 12.83 3.11
N ARG A 165 -27.51 12.23 1.92
CA ARG A 165 -28.20 11.00 1.54
C ARG A 165 -27.49 9.71 1.95
N TRP A 166 -26.27 9.83 2.52
CA TRP A 166 -25.49 8.71 3.01
C TRP A 166 -25.42 8.72 4.52
N SER A 167 -25.47 7.55 5.11
CA SER A 167 -25.30 7.32 6.54
C SER A 167 -24.28 6.20 6.79
N VAL A 168 -23.67 6.23 7.98
CA VAL A 168 -22.74 5.19 8.44
C VAL A 168 -23.33 4.54 9.68
N ALA A 169 -23.34 3.21 9.72
CA ALA A 169 -23.67 2.44 10.90
C ALA A 169 -22.45 1.65 11.36
N ILE A 170 -22.08 1.77 12.63
CA ILE A 170 -20.97 1.05 13.23
C ILE A 170 -21.47 0.17 14.36
N ALA A 171 -21.24 -1.14 14.26
CA ALA A 171 -21.46 -2.06 15.36
C ALA A 171 -20.12 -2.44 15.99
N SER A 172 -20.04 -2.31 17.33
CA SER A 172 -18.82 -2.53 18.08
C SER A 172 -19.11 -3.10 19.46
N ARG A 173 -18.14 -3.76 20.10
CA ARG A 173 -18.26 -4.17 21.51
C ARG A 173 -17.88 -3.05 22.46
N VAL A 174 -16.98 -2.19 22.03
CA VAL A 174 -16.48 -1.04 22.78
C VAL A 174 -16.69 0.22 21.94
N GLU A 175 -16.69 1.37 22.58
CA GLU A 175 -16.79 2.65 21.88
C GLU A 175 -15.58 2.81 20.91
N PRO A 176 -15.82 3.01 19.61
CA PRO A 176 -14.73 3.20 18.65
C PRO A 176 -14.00 4.51 18.92
N PRO A 177 -12.68 4.61 18.62
CA PRO A 177 -11.88 5.80 18.86
C PRO A 177 -12.18 6.92 17.84
N LEU A 178 -13.43 7.39 17.83
CA LEU A 178 -13.93 8.49 17.00
C LEU A 178 -14.24 9.70 17.88
N ALA A 179 -14.20 10.91 17.33
CA ALA A 179 -14.52 12.15 18.03
C ALA A 179 -16.06 12.32 18.21
N LEU A 180 -16.71 11.38 18.89
CA LEU A 180 -18.16 11.26 19.00
C LEU A 180 -18.82 12.48 19.65
N ALA A 181 -18.12 13.17 20.57
CA ALA A 181 -18.66 14.32 21.32
C ALA A 181 -19.18 15.43 20.39
N ARG A 182 -18.50 15.65 19.25
CA ARG A 182 -18.92 16.66 18.26
C ARG A 182 -20.26 16.31 17.61
N TRP A 183 -20.42 15.07 17.19
CA TRP A 183 -21.66 14.61 16.54
C TRP A 183 -22.80 14.47 17.53
N ARG A 184 -22.51 14.13 18.81
CA ARG A 184 -23.53 14.19 19.88
C ARG A 184 -24.09 15.60 20.05
N GLY A 185 -23.18 16.59 20.11
CA GLY A 185 -23.57 18.00 20.25
C GLY A 185 -24.32 18.57 19.05
N ALA A 186 -24.05 18.05 17.85
CA ALA A 186 -24.73 18.45 16.62
C ALA A 186 -26.08 17.71 16.37
N GLY A 187 -26.41 16.67 17.15
CA GLY A 187 -27.59 15.83 16.89
C GLY A 187 -27.44 14.90 15.65
N GLU A 188 -26.22 14.69 15.17
CA GLU A 188 -25.91 13.89 13.99
C GLU A 188 -25.54 12.43 14.32
N LEU A 189 -25.48 12.08 15.61
CA LEU A 189 -25.20 10.75 16.13
C LEU A 189 -26.42 10.18 16.85
N THR A 190 -26.81 8.96 16.47
CA THR A 190 -27.74 8.14 17.26
C THR A 190 -27.00 6.92 17.80
N GLU A 191 -27.12 6.70 19.10
CA GLU A 191 -26.45 5.62 19.81
C GLU A 191 -27.45 4.60 20.32
N PHE A 192 -27.18 3.34 20.08
CA PHE A 192 -27.82 2.19 20.67
C PHE A 192 -26.82 1.51 21.57
N ARG A 193 -27.07 1.59 22.87
CA ARG A 193 -26.23 0.99 23.92
C ARG A 193 -26.78 -0.38 24.33
N GLN A 194 -26.08 -1.05 25.21
CA GLN A 194 -26.51 -2.34 25.77
C GLN A 194 -27.98 -2.30 26.23
N TYR A 195 -28.39 -1.23 26.89
CA TYR A 195 -29.75 -1.08 27.42
C TYR A 195 -30.80 -1.09 26.31
N ASP A 196 -30.57 -0.41 25.21
CA ASP A 196 -31.50 -0.29 24.08
C ASP A 196 -31.64 -1.60 23.29
N LEU A 197 -30.59 -2.43 23.35
CA LEU A 197 -30.54 -3.71 22.64
C LEU A 197 -31.05 -4.88 23.49
N ARG A 198 -31.29 -4.70 24.80
CA ARG A 198 -31.89 -5.73 25.64
C ARG A 198 -33.28 -6.12 25.15
N PHE A 199 -33.61 -7.39 25.31
CA PHE A 199 -34.97 -7.87 25.08
C PHE A 199 -35.85 -7.39 26.19
N SER A 200 -37.01 -6.82 25.86
CA SER A 200 -38.10 -6.46 26.79
C SER A 200 -38.89 -7.72 27.16
N GLU A 201 -39.76 -7.60 28.16
CA GLU A 201 -40.68 -8.67 28.52
C GLU A 201 -41.58 -9.08 27.35
N ALA A 202 -42.02 -8.11 26.55
CA ALA A 202 -42.82 -8.34 25.34
C ALA A 202 -42.01 -9.12 24.27
N ASP A 203 -40.70 -8.76 24.07
CA ASP A 203 -39.84 -9.46 23.14
C ASP A 203 -39.59 -10.92 23.59
N VAL A 204 -39.42 -11.15 24.88
CA VAL A 204 -39.25 -12.51 25.44
C VAL A 204 -40.53 -13.30 25.34
N ALA A 205 -41.69 -12.71 25.60
CA ALA A 205 -42.95 -13.36 25.41
C ALA A 205 -43.22 -13.79 23.98
N ALA A 206 -42.88 -12.92 23.01
CA ALA A 206 -42.90 -13.24 21.57
C ALA A 206 -41.96 -14.39 21.23
N LEU A 207 -40.72 -14.38 21.77
CA LEU A 207 -39.75 -15.45 21.61
C LEU A 207 -40.24 -16.81 22.15
N LEU A 208 -40.95 -16.79 23.28
CA LEU A 208 -41.54 -17.98 23.89
C LEU A 208 -42.79 -18.48 23.11
N ALA A 209 -43.57 -17.62 22.47
CA ALA A 209 -44.69 -18.02 21.65
C ALA A 209 -44.25 -18.92 20.47
N ASP A 210 -43.09 -18.66 19.90
CA ASP A 210 -42.50 -19.47 18.84
C ASP A 210 -41.66 -20.67 19.32
N ALA A 211 -41.47 -20.78 20.64
CA ALA A 211 -40.70 -21.85 21.24
C ALA A 211 -41.48 -23.19 21.26
N PRO A 212 -40.75 -24.35 21.36
CA PRO A 212 -41.37 -25.66 21.55
C PRO A 212 -42.30 -25.68 22.78
N PRO A 213 -43.39 -26.49 22.77
CA PRO A 213 -44.39 -26.52 23.83
C PRO A 213 -43.82 -26.70 25.26
N ALA A 214 -42.77 -27.44 25.40
CA ALA A 214 -42.09 -27.69 26.68
C ALA A 214 -41.49 -26.41 27.30
N LEU A 215 -41.13 -25.41 26.50
CA LEU A 215 -40.52 -24.14 26.92
C LEU A 215 -41.54 -23.00 27.06
N ARG A 216 -42.71 -23.13 26.46
CA ARG A 216 -43.79 -22.13 26.58
C ARG A 216 -44.31 -21.95 28.00
N ALA A 217 -44.09 -22.94 28.90
CA ALA A 217 -44.47 -22.85 30.30
C ALA A 217 -43.45 -22.05 31.15
N THR A 218 -42.32 -21.65 30.58
CA THR A 218 -41.30 -20.83 31.26
C THR A 218 -41.78 -19.38 31.34
N SER A 219 -41.64 -18.79 32.51
CA SER A 219 -42.02 -17.38 32.69
C SER A 219 -41.07 -16.44 31.95
N ALA A 220 -41.60 -15.48 31.19
CA ALA A 220 -40.79 -14.45 30.52
C ALA A 220 -39.97 -13.66 31.54
N ASN A 221 -40.58 -13.33 32.70
CA ASN A 221 -39.91 -12.64 33.78
C ASN A 221 -38.77 -13.44 34.41
N GLU A 222 -38.91 -14.77 34.51
CA GLU A 222 -37.86 -15.62 35.04
C GLU A 222 -36.67 -15.70 34.08
N LEU A 223 -36.89 -15.79 32.77
CA LEU A 223 -35.87 -15.73 31.74
C LEU A 223 -35.19 -14.38 31.73
N LEU A 224 -35.95 -13.28 31.84
CA LEU A 224 -35.38 -11.94 31.92
C LEU A 224 -34.50 -11.77 33.17
N ALA A 225 -34.97 -12.22 34.33
CA ALA A 225 -34.20 -12.13 35.58
C ALA A 225 -32.87 -12.91 35.47
N ARG A 226 -32.84 -13.98 34.70
CA ARG A 226 -31.63 -14.81 34.51
C ARG A 226 -30.69 -14.28 33.44
N THR A 227 -31.22 -13.63 32.43
CA THR A 227 -30.44 -13.24 31.22
C THR A 227 -30.25 -11.73 31.13
N ASP A 228 -30.96 -10.94 31.92
CA ASP A 228 -30.98 -9.49 31.86
C ASP A 228 -31.30 -8.97 30.43
N GLY A 229 -32.15 -9.71 29.70
CA GLY A 229 -32.52 -9.41 28.33
C GLY A 229 -31.41 -9.63 27.30
N TRP A 230 -30.35 -10.35 27.64
CA TRP A 230 -29.26 -10.68 26.73
C TRP A 230 -29.70 -11.68 25.65
N ALA A 231 -29.74 -11.25 24.38
CA ALA A 231 -30.29 -12.04 23.26
C ALA A 231 -29.66 -13.44 23.11
N ALA A 232 -28.32 -13.52 23.21
CA ALA A 232 -27.62 -14.80 23.11
C ALA A 232 -27.91 -15.70 24.33
N GLY A 233 -27.97 -15.12 25.52
CA GLY A 233 -28.32 -15.82 26.73
C GLY A 233 -29.77 -16.36 26.69
N LEU A 234 -30.73 -15.58 26.21
CA LEU A 234 -32.10 -16.01 25.98
C LEU A 234 -32.17 -17.20 25.02
N ARG A 235 -31.47 -17.10 23.87
CA ARG A 235 -31.41 -18.18 22.88
C ARG A 235 -30.75 -19.44 23.44
N LEU A 236 -29.67 -19.28 24.19
CA LEU A 236 -29.01 -20.39 24.87
C LEU A 236 -29.95 -21.07 25.88
N SER A 237 -30.62 -20.27 26.68
CA SER A 237 -31.59 -20.78 27.68
C SER A 237 -32.73 -21.57 27.03
N LEU A 238 -33.18 -21.15 25.84
CA LEU A 238 -34.26 -21.83 25.09
C LEU A 238 -33.76 -23.05 24.32
N SER A 239 -32.45 -23.14 24.05
CA SER A 239 -31.83 -24.31 23.39
C SER A 239 -31.56 -25.46 24.35
N VAL A 240 -31.55 -25.20 25.66
CA VAL A 240 -31.35 -26.22 26.69
C VAL A 240 -32.70 -26.87 27.05
N ARG A 241 -32.81 -28.20 26.89
CA ARG A 241 -33.97 -28.95 27.37
C ARG A 241 -34.01 -28.87 28.88
N PRO A 242 -35.17 -28.60 29.51
CA PRO A 242 -35.27 -28.66 30.95
C PRO A 242 -35.07 -30.11 31.42
N ALA A 243 -33.94 -30.37 32.06
CA ALA A 243 -33.75 -31.61 32.78
C ALA A 243 -34.75 -31.62 33.91
N ALA A 244 -35.65 -32.61 33.94
CA ALA A 244 -36.59 -32.82 35.01
C ALA A 244 -35.82 -33.23 36.28
N SER A 245 -35.36 -32.32 37.09
CA SER A 245 -34.94 -32.57 38.45
C SER A 245 -35.04 -31.32 39.30
N ALA A 246 -35.90 -31.48 40.30
CA ALA A 246 -36.19 -30.49 41.34
C ALA A 246 -34.95 -30.18 42.20
N GLY A 247 -34.88 -28.91 42.60
CA GLY A 247 -34.17 -28.56 43.83
C GLY A 247 -33.13 -27.46 43.72
N GLY A 248 -33.45 -26.34 44.35
CA GLY A 248 -32.48 -25.42 44.94
C GLY A 248 -32.22 -24.09 44.27
N ALA A 249 -32.87 -23.09 44.85
CA ALA A 249 -32.51 -21.69 44.63
C ALA A 249 -31.02 -21.47 44.90
N ARG A 250 -30.24 -21.19 43.86
CA ARG A 250 -28.86 -20.73 43.99
C ARG A 250 -28.72 -19.31 43.44
N ASN A 251 -28.21 -18.47 44.25
CA ASN A 251 -27.91 -17.08 44.25
C ASN A 251 -27.76 -16.39 42.87
N ALA A 252 -28.47 -15.28 42.76
CA ALA A 252 -28.66 -14.43 41.61
C ALA A 252 -27.47 -13.50 41.28
N SER A 253 -26.24 -13.92 41.45
CA SER A 253 -25.07 -13.08 41.11
C SER A 253 -24.11 -13.80 40.18
N LEU A 254 -24.59 -14.16 38.99
CA LEU A 254 -23.71 -14.59 37.93
C LEU A 254 -23.34 -13.38 37.07
N THR A 255 -22.04 -13.04 37.01
CA THR A 255 -21.55 -12.09 36.06
C THR A 255 -21.87 -12.58 34.63
N GLN A 256 -22.03 -11.69 33.65
CA GLN A 256 -22.38 -12.05 32.28
C GLN A 256 -21.48 -13.14 31.70
N ARG A 257 -20.22 -13.20 32.14
CA ARG A 257 -19.26 -14.24 31.77
C ARG A 257 -19.64 -15.59 32.35
N HIS A 258 -20.01 -15.64 33.62
CA HIS A 258 -20.44 -16.90 34.28
C HIS A 258 -21.75 -17.43 33.69
N LEU A 259 -22.68 -16.54 33.31
CA LEU A 259 -23.89 -16.95 32.60
C LEU A 259 -23.56 -17.59 31.25
N PHE A 260 -22.63 -16.98 30.50
CA PHE A 260 -22.19 -17.52 29.22
C PHE A 260 -21.50 -18.87 29.39
N ASP A 261 -20.58 -18.98 30.33
CA ASP A 261 -19.88 -20.23 30.64
C ASP A 261 -20.86 -21.33 31.02
N TYR A 262 -21.83 -21.00 31.88
CA TYR A 262 -22.89 -21.95 32.32
C TYR A 262 -23.77 -22.39 31.14
N LEU A 263 -24.31 -21.45 30.36
CA LEU A 263 -25.21 -21.76 29.23
C LEU A 263 -24.48 -22.48 28.11
N ALA A 264 -23.23 -22.09 27.82
CA ALA A 264 -22.41 -22.79 26.83
C ALA A 264 -22.05 -24.22 27.30
N ALA A 265 -21.80 -24.41 28.60
CA ALA A 265 -21.58 -25.74 29.14
C ALA A 265 -22.82 -26.62 29.01
N GLU A 266 -24.01 -26.09 29.27
CA GLU A 266 -25.28 -26.81 29.08
C GLU A 266 -25.52 -27.18 27.61
N VAL A 267 -25.24 -26.25 26.68
CA VAL A 267 -25.37 -26.53 25.24
C VAL A 267 -24.40 -27.63 24.81
N LEU A 268 -23.15 -27.61 25.33
CA LEU A 268 -22.18 -28.67 25.03
C LEU A 268 -22.56 -30.00 25.63
N ALA A 269 -23.26 -30.01 26.79
CA ALA A 269 -23.72 -31.27 27.43
C ALA A 269 -24.77 -31.96 26.59
N ASP A 270 -25.71 -31.22 25.97
CA ASP A 270 -26.75 -31.75 25.09
C ASP A 270 -26.25 -32.09 23.67
N MET A 271 -25.00 -31.75 23.38
CA MET A 271 -24.41 -32.03 22.09
C MET A 271 -23.85 -33.46 22.01
N PRO A 272 -24.03 -34.17 20.89
CA PRO A 272 -23.36 -35.46 20.71
C PRO A 272 -21.86 -35.37 20.99
N ALA A 273 -21.30 -36.31 21.72
CA ALA A 273 -19.89 -36.26 22.11
C ALA A 273 -18.92 -36.08 20.92
N GLU A 274 -19.30 -36.66 19.81
CA GLU A 274 -18.57 -36.55 18.53
C GLU A 274 -18.53 -35.14 17.99
N LEU A 275 -19.68 -34.45 17.91
CA LEU A 275 -19.81 -33.08 17.42
C LEU A 275 -19.13 -32.11 18.38
N ARG A 276 -19.27 -32.31 19.69
CA ARG A 276 -18.58 -31.52 20.72
C ARG A 276 -17.06 -31.63 20.60
N GLY A 277 -16.54 -32.87 20.50
CA GLY A 277 -15.11 -33.10 20.34
C GLY A 277 -14.55 -32.50 19.04
N PHE A 278 -15.33 -32.55 17.97
CA PHE A 278 -14.97 -31.88 16.70
C PHE A 278 -14.90 -30.36 16.85
N LEU A 279 -15.93 -29.73 17.41
CA LEU A 279 -15.99 -28.27 17.63
C LEU A 279 -14.86 -27.80 18.53
N MET A 280 -14.59 -28.51 19.62
CA MET A 280 -13.47 -28.16 20.52
C MET A 280 -12.12 -28.24 19.83
N ARG A 281 -11.89 -29.19 18.91
CA ARG A 281 -10.64 -29.28 18.18
C ARG A 281 -10.52 -28.24 17.05
N CYS A 282 -11.65 -27.85 16.45
CA CYS A 282 -11.65 -26.89 15.34
C CYS A 282 -11.72 -25.42 15.79
N CYS A 283 -11.96 -25.13 17.08
CA CYS A 283 -12.10 -23.77 17.58
C CYS A 283 -10.83 -22.91 17.40
N VAL A 284 -9.66 -23.53 17.26
CA VAL A 284 -8.39 -22.87 17.00
C VAL A 284 -8.34 -22.20 15.61
N LEU A 285 -9.21 -22.62 14.68
CA LEU A 285 -9.28 -22.07 13.34
C LEU A 285 -10.12 -20.78 13.30
N PRO A 286 -9.70 -19.74 12.61
CA PRO A 286 -10.50 -18.53 12.43
C PRO A 286 -11.75 -18.78 11.57
N GLU A 287 -11.63 -19.68 10.59
CA GLU A 287 -12.69 -20.10 9.69
C GLU A 287 -12.74 -21.63 9.60
N LEU A 288 -13.94 -22.18 9.65
CA LEU A 288 -14.18 -23.61 9.62
C LEU A 288 -14.57 -24.02 8.19
N THR A 289 -13.60 -24.48 7.41
CA THR A 289 -13.84 -25.16 6.14
C THR A 289 -13.71 -26.66 6.33
N ALA A 290 -14.36 -27.47 5.49
CA ALA A 290 -14.32 -28.92 5.57
C ALA A 290 -12.87 -29.47 5.55
N ALA A 291 -12.05 -28.94 4.63
CA ALA A 291 -10.66 -29.36 4.47
C ALA A 291 -9.80 -29.02 5.70
N ARG A 292 -9.89 -27.79 6.21
CA ARG A 292 -9.12 -27.32 7.38
C ARG A 292 -9.56 -28.06 8.65
N CYS A 293 -10.86 -28.22 8.84
CA CYS A 293 -11.40 -28.95 9.97
C CYS A 293 -11.01 -30.43 9.94
N ALA A 294 -11.03 -31.10 8.77
CA ALA A 294 -10.56 -32.45 8.61
C ALA A 294 -9.09 -32.60 9.02
N GLN A 295 -8.23 -31.67 8.54
CA GLN A 295 -6.81 -31.66 8.84
C GLN A 295 -6.52 -31.47 10.34
N VAL A 296 -7.19 -30.48 10.98
CA VAL A 296 -6.95 -30.16 12.39
C VAL A 296 -7.53 -31.21 13.32
N SER A 297 -8.79 -31.63 13.10
CA SER A 297 -9.48 -32.60 13.96
C SER A 297 -9.11 -34.05 13.68
N GLY A 298 -8.55 -34.37 12.49
CA GLY A 298 -8.30 -35.74 12.04
C GLY A 298 -9.57 -36.48 11.57
N ARG A 299 -10.67 -35.72 11.28
CA ARG A 299 -11.98 -36.31 10.92
C ARG A 299 -12.22 -36.21 9.42
N ALA A 300 -12.41 -37.34 8.74
CA ALA A 300 -12.73 -37.38 7.31
C ALA A 300 -14.15 -36.89 6.98
N ASP A 301 -15.08 -36.96 7.93
CA ASP A 301 -16.48 -36.56 7.83
C ASP A 301 -16.75 -35.10 8.26
N ALA A 302 -15.71 -34.25 8.24
CA ALA A 302 -15.77 -32.85 8.66
C ALA A 302 -16.90 -32.06 7.97
N SER A 303 -17.15 -32.29 6.67
CA SER A 303 -18.25 -31.62 5.94
C SER A 303 -19.61 -31.91 6.58
N HIS A 304 -19.89 -33.19 6.88
CA HIS A 304 -21.14 -33.57 7.52
C HIS A 304 -21.28 -32.98 8.93
N LEU A 305 -20.19 -32.90 9.69
CA LEU A 305 -20.20 -32.29 11.02
C LEU A 305 -20.43 -30.79 10.96
N LEU A 306 -19.87 -30.10 9.95
CA LEU A 306 -20.12 -28.66 9.72
C LEU A 306 -21.58 -28.40 9.35
N GLU A 307 -22.20 -29.24 8.49
CA GLU A 307 -23.63 -29.16 8.20
C GLU A 307 -24.50 -29.33 9.45
N GLN A 308 -24.14 -30.27 10.35
CA GLN A 308 -24.85 -30.45 11.60
C GLN A 308 -24.72 -29.24 12.52
N ILE A 309 -23.54 -28.58 12.57
CA ILE A 309 -23.30 -27.36 13.34
C ILE A 309 -24.16 -26.22 12.80
N GLU A 310 -24.20 -26.06 11.47
CA GLU A 310 -25.01 -25.05 10.80
C GLU A 310 -26.50 -25.25 11.11
N ARG A 311 -27.03 -26.45 10.87
CA ARG A 311 -28.47 -26.78 11.09
C ARG A 311 -28.89 -26.57 12.54
N ARG A 312 -28.03 -26.78 13.50
CA ARG A 312 -28.30 -26.54 14.92
C ARG A 312 -28.18 -25.07 15.32
N GLY A 313 -27.68 -24.22 14.44
CA GLY A 313 -27.52 -22.79 14.67
C GLY A 313 -26.59 -22.44 15.82
N LEU A 314 -25.53 -23.24 16.03
CA LEU A 314 -24.62 -23.16 17.18
C LEU A 314 -23.60 -22.02 17.02
N PHE A 315 -23.97 -20.79 17.36
CA PHE A 315 -23.06 -19.64 17.44
C PHE A 315 -22.08 -19.52 16.25
N VAL A 316 -22.56 -19.89 15.06
CA VAL A 316 -21.80 -19.81 13.82
C VAL A 316 -22.43 -18.83 12.87
N SER A 317 -21.61 -18.15 12.09
CA SER A 317 -22.01 -17.38 10.91
C SER A 317 -21.56 -18.15 9.67
N VAL A 318 -22.43 -18.26 8.69
CA VAL A 318 -22.10 -18.83 7.37
C VAL A 318 -21.43 -17.74 6.58
N LEU A 319 -20.17 -17.94 6.23
CA LEU A 319 -19.40 -17.01 5.39
C LEU A 319 -19.59 -17.32 3.91
N ASP A 320 -19.54 -18.59 3.55
CA ASP A 320 -19.79 -19.09 2.22
C ASP A 320 -20.77 -20.28 2.32
N ALA A 321 -21.80 -20.22 1.50
CA ALA A 321 -22.84 -21.26 1.49
C ALA A 321 -22.53 -22.39 0.50
N ASP A 322 -21.78 -22.09 -0.56
CA ASP A 322 -21.46 -23.06 -1.61
C ASP A 322 -20.36 -24.03 -1.14
N GLU A 323 -19.34 -23.48 -0.43
CA GLU A 323 -18.26 -24.27 0.18
C GLU A 323 -18.46 -24.57 1.68
N LEU A 324 -19.60 -24.18 2.24
CA LEU A 324 -19.93 -24.29 3.67
C LEU A 324 -18.79 -23.84 4.60
N THR A 325 -18.38 -22.60 4.44
CA THR A 325 -17.41 -21.97 5.33
C THR A 325 -18.14 -21.33 6.50
N LEU A 326 -17.86 -21.79 7.72
CA LEU A 326 -18.45 -21.29 8.95
C LEU A 326 -17.43 -20.50 9.77
N ARG A 327 -17.93 -19.53 10.53
CA ARG A 327 -17.13 -18.79 11.51
C ARG A 327 -17.80 -18.89 12.90
N LEU A 328 -17.04 -19.31 13.87
CA LEU A 328 -17.50 -19.31 15.26
C LEU A 328 -17.62 -17.87 15.75
N HIS A 329 -18.68 -17.63 16.55
CA HIS A 329 -18.77 -16.38 17.30
C HIS A 329 -17.60 -16.29 18.29
N ASP A 330 -16.93 -15.13 18.35
CA ASP A 330 -15.68 -14.99 19.09
C ASP A 330 -15.77 -15.44 20.56
N LEU A 331 -16.81 -15.04 21.29
CA LEU A 331 -16.99 -15.50 22.68
C LEU A 331 -17.16 -17.02 22.79
N PHE A 332 -17.80 -17.64 21.82
CA PHE A 332 -17.99 -19.08 21.82
C PHE A 332 -16.68 -19.79 21.46
N ARG A 333 -15.91 -19.23 20.56
CA ARG A 333 -14.57 -19.70 20.24
C ARG A 333 -13.65 -19.59 21.44
N ASP A 334 -13.60 -18.41 22.09
CA ASP A 334 -12.78 -18.18 23.29
C ASP A 334 -13.17 -19.14 24.43
N PHE A 335 -14.47 -19.39 24.61
CA PHE A 335 -14.97 -20.38 25.57
C PHE A 335 -14.50 -21.80 25.21
N LEU A 336 -14.60 -22.19 23.93
CA LEU A 336 -14.17 -23.52 23.49
C LEU A 336 -12.65 -23.69 23.63
N GLU A 337 -11.85 -22.69 23.34
CA GLU A 337 -10.40 -22.70 23.53
C GLU A 337 -10.03 -22.81 25.03
N ASP A 338 -10.66 -21.99 25.87
CA ASP A 338 -10.45 -22.06 27.33
C ASP A 338 -10.86 -23.43 27.88
N ARG A 339 -11.94 -23.98 27.37
CA ARG A 339 -12.40 -25.34 27.73
C ARG A 339 -11.43 -26.39 27.22
N LEU A 340 -10.96 -26.29 25.98
CA LEU A 340 -9.96 -27.19 25.41
C LEU A 340 -8.66 -27.15 26.21
N GLN A 341 -8.22 -25.97 26.61
CA GLN A 341 -7.00 -25.79 27.41
C GLN A 341 -7.12 -26.39 28.81
N ARG A 342 -8.32 -26.36 29.43
CA ARG A 342 -8.57 -26.95 30.76
C ARG A 342 -8.75 -28.46 30.69
N ASP A 343 -9.54 -28.95 29.74
CA ASP A 343 -9.91 -30.37 29.67
C ASP A 343 -8.86 -31.21 28.93
N HIS A 344 -8.16 -30.61 27.94
CA HIS A 344 -7.20 -31.30 27.08
C HIS A 344 -5.97 -30.41 26.80
N PRO A 345 -5.22 -29.98 27.84
CA PRO A 345 -4.09 -29.06 27.66
C PRO A 345 -3.02 -29.61 26.69
N ASP A 346 -2.84 -30.91 26.67
CA ASP A 346 -1.85 -31.59 25.83
C ASP A 346 -2.25 -31.63 24.35
N GLU A 347 -3.54 -31.47 24.01
CA GLU A 347 -4.01 -31.48 22.64
C GLU A 347 -3.84 -30.11 21.95
N LEU A 348 -3.97 -29.00 22.70
CA LEU A 348 -4.01 -27.66 22.12
C LEU A 348 -2.79 -27.34 21.26
N ALA A 349 -1.59 -27.61 21.77
CA ALA A 349 -0.36 -27.36 21.03
C ALA A 349 -0.29 -28.20 19.74
N GLY A 350 -0.75 -29.44 19.76
CA GLY A 350 -0.84 -30.32 18.59
C GLY A 350 -1.85 -29.81 17.54
N LEU A 351 -2.99 -29.29 18.00
CA LEU A 351 -4.02 -28.71 17.14
C LEU A 351 -3.52 -27.46 16.42
N LEU A 352 -2.86 -26.55 17.16
CA LEU A 352 -2.27 -25.34 16.60
C LEU A 352 -1.15 -25.66 15.58
N ARG A 353 -0.33 -26.69 15.83
CA ARG A 353 0.66 -27.15 14.85
C ARG A 353 0.01 -27.69 13.57
N ARG A 354 -1.08 -28.48 13.69
CA ARG A 354 -1.82 -28.93 12.51
C ARG A 354 -2.50 -27.77 11.78
N ALA A 355 -2.99 -26.78 12.52
CA ALA A 355 -3.52 -25.56 11.92
C ALA A 355 -2.46 -24.80 11.13
N ALA A 356 -1.25 -24.68 11.67
CA ALA A 356 -0.11 -24.07 11.00
C ALA A 356 0.27 -24.79 9.71
N ALA A 357 0.38 -26.11 9.75
CA ALA A 357 0.79 -26.96 8.62
C ALA A 357 -0.13 -26.82 7.37
N GLY A 358 -1.40 -26.48 7.56
CA GLY A 358 -2.35 -26.27 6.46
C GLY A 358 -2.62 -24.80 6.13
N GLU A 359 -1.95 -23.86 6.76
CA GLU A 359 -2.19 -22.42 6.56
C GLU A 359 -1.39 -21.89 5.36
N PRO A 360 -2.06 -21.37 4.31
CA PRO A 360 -1.37 -20.82 3.15
C PRO A 360 -0.68 -19.48 3.44
N ASP A 361 -1.17 -18.74 4.44
CA ASP A 361 -0.58 -17.48 4.90
C ASP A 361 0.55 -17.76 5.90
N VAL A 362 1.78 -17.46 5.49
CA VAL A 362 2.99 -17.75 6.29
C VAL A 362 2.98 -16.98 7.62
N VAL A 363 2.53 -15.73 7.64
CA VAL A 363 2.47 -14.91 8.87
C VAL A 363 1.49 -15.54 9.86
N ARG A 364 0.35 -16.01 9.38
CA ARG A 364 -0.67 -16.69 10.19
C ARG A 364 -0.19 -18.07 10.66
N ALA A 365 0.50 -18.81 9.80
CA ALA A 365 1.11 -20.09 10.19
C ALA A 365 2.10 -19.94 11.35
N ILE A 366 2.98 -18.92 11.25
CA ILE A 366 3.91 -18.57 12.32
C ILE A 366 3.17 -18.16 13.60
N GLY A 367 2.07 -17.39 13.47
CA GLY A 367 1.20 -17.03 14.61
C GLY A 367 0.61 -18.25 15.34
N PHE A 368 0.18 -19.29 14.61
CA PHE A 368 -0.27 -20.55 15.24
C PHE A 368 0.87 -21.26 15.97
N LEU A 369 2.06 -21.33 15.38
CA LEU A 369 3.22 -21.95 16.02
C LEU A 369 3.66 -21.18 17.27
N ALA A 370 3.65 -19.87 17.23
CA ALA A 370 3.94 -19.01 18.38
C ALA A 370 2.95 -19.25 19.54
N ARG A 371 1.64 -19.32 19.23
CA ARG A 371 0.60 -19.67 20.21
C ARG A 371 0.75 -21.09 20.77
N ALA A 372 1.26 -22.02 19.96
CA ALA A 372 1.55 -23.38 20.40
C ALA A 372 2.79 -23.48 21.31
N GLY A 373 3.54 -22.38 21.50
CA GLY A 373 4.85 -22.41 22.13
C GLY A 373 5.88 -23.22 21.34
N ALA A 374 5.61 -23.49 20.06
CA ALA A 374 6.45 -24.27 19.17
C ALA A 374 7.52 -23.38 18.53
N TRP A 375 8.35 -22.79 19.39
CA TRP A 375 9.31 -21.76 19.02
C TRP A 375 10.32 -22.21 17.98
N ASP A 376 10.77 -23.46 18.07
CA ASP A 376 11.72 -24.02 17.11
C ASP A 376 11.10 -24.17 15.72
N GLU A 377 9.84 -24.65 15.67
CA GLU A 377 9.11 -24.77 14.42
C GLU A 377 8.77 -23.39 13.82
N ALA A 378 8.39 -22.43 14.67
CA ALA A 378 8.15 -21.05 14.25
C ALA A 378 9.43 -20.42 13.67
N ALA A 379 10.55 -20.56 14.37
CA ALA A 379 11.86 -20.09 13.92
C ALA A 379 12.26 -20.75 12.59
N GLN A 380 12.09 -22.05 12.47
CA GLN A 380 12.38 -22.79 11.24
C GLN A 380 11.50 -22.29 10.08
N THR A 381 10.20 -22.12 10.32
CA THR A 381 9.26 -21.58 9.31
C THR A 381 9.65 -20.17 8.85
N ILE A 382 10.08 -19.31 9.77
CA ILE A 382 10.59 -17.97 9.44
C ILE A 382 11.84 -18.07 8.55
N VAL A 383 12.75 -18.97 8.87
CA VAL A 383 14.00 -19.16 8.09
C VAL A 383 13.69 -19.72 6.70
N GLU A 384 12.86 -20.76 6.60
CA GLU A 384 12.49 -21.40 5.33
C GLU A 384 11.75 -20.42 4.39
N HIS A 385 10.98 -19.51 4.96
CA HIS A 385 10.19 -18.54 4.19
C HIS A 385 10.81 -17.13 4.20
N GLY A 386 12.04 -16.99 4.64
CA GLY A 386 12.70 -15.70 4.80
C GLY A 386 12.68 -14.84 3.54
N THR A 387 13.00 -15.40 2.38
CA THR A 387 12.95 -14.72 1.07
C THR A 387 11.55 -14.24 0.72
N ARG A 388 10.54 -15.09 0.98
CA ARG A 388 9.12 -14.75 0.76
C ARG A 388 8.66 -13.65 1.73
N LEU A 389 9.05 -13.71 2.99
CA LEU A 389 8.73 -12.68 3.99
C LEU A 389 9.35 -11.33 3.61
N VAL A 390 10.60 -11.32 3.12
CA VAL A 390 11.24 -10.12 2.56
C VAL A 390 10.45 -9.56 1.37
N SER A 391 9.95 -10.42 0.47
CA SER A 391 9.17 -10.01 -0.69
C SER A 391 7.76 -9.50 -0.37
N LEU A 392 7.16 -9.95 0.76
CA LEU A 392 5.87 -9.45 1.28
C LEU A 392 5.97 -8.03 1.86
N GLY A 393 7.18 -7.52 1.97
CA GLY A 393 7.45 -6.18 2.45
C GLY A 393 8.02 -6.14 3.87
N ARG A 394 8.57 -4.98 4.20
CA ARG A 394 9.28 -4.69 5.43
C ARG A 394 8.52 -5.12 6.71
N ASN A 395 7.21 -4.87 6.71
CA ASN A 395 6.39 -5.09 7.90
C ASN A 395 6.20 -6.59 8.23
N ALA A 396 6.07 -7.45 7.22
CA ALA A 396 5.82 -8.89 7.45
C ALA A 396 6.98 -9.57 8.17
N LEU A 397 8.23 -9.32 7.72
CA LEU A 397 9.42 -9.89 8.35
C LEU A 397 9.59 -9.39 9.79
N SER A 398 9.48 -8.08 10.02
CA SER A 398 9.61 -7.50 11.36
C SER A 398 8.50 -7.97 12.29
N GLN A 399 7.28 -8.12 11.81
CA GLN A 399 6.14 -8.63 12.59
C GLN A 399 6.39 -10.06 13.08
N VAL A 400 6.81 -10.97 12.20
CA VAL A 400 7.03 -12.37 12.59
C VAL A 400 8.24 -12.52 13.50
N LEU A 401 9.31 -11.74 13.29
CA LEU A 401 10.47 -11.73 14.18
C LEU A 401 10.09 -11.20 15.58
N ALA A 402 9.20 -10.22 15.68
CA ALA A 402 8.70 -9.70 16.95
C ALA A 402 7.81 -10.68 17.72
N MET A 403 7.25 -11.72 17.07
CA MET A 403 6.50 -12.78 17.77
C MET A 403 7.40 -13.73 18.55
N LEU A 404 8.70 -13.82 18.18
CA LEU A 404 9.63 -14.72 18.85
C LEU A 404 10.16 -14.10 20.16
N PRO A 405 10.22 -14.87 21.26
CA PRO A 405 10.93 -14.45 22.47
C PRO A 405 12.40 -14.18 22.18
N ALA A 406 12.98 -13.18 22.85
CA ALA A 406 14.39 -12.80 22.65
C ALA A 406 15.35 -13.98 22.86
N ALA A 407 15.05 -14.88 23.78
CA ALA A 407 15.83 -16.09 24.01
C ALA A 407 15.90 -17.04 22.80
N GLN A 408 14.95 -16.97 21.88
CA GLN A 408 14.94 -17.77 20.66
C GLN A 408 15.88 -17.25 19.58
N LEU A 409 16.35 -16.01 19.71
CA LEU A 409 17.35 -15.43 18.83
C LEU A 409 18.76 -15.86 19.20
N GLU A 410 18.99 -16.14 20.50
CA GLU A 410 20.30 -16.58 20.98
C GLU A 410 20.70 -17.88 20.28
N ASP A 411 21.96 -17.96 19.83
CA ASP A 411 22.54 -19.12 19.13
C ASP A 411 21.89 -19.56 17.81
N ARG A 412 21.08 -18.70 17.16
CA ARG A 412 20.46 -18.98 15.85
C ARG A 412 20.95 -18.00 14.78
N PRO A 413 22.05 -18.34 14.07
CA PRO A 413 22.64 -17.44 13.09
C PRO A 413 21.68 -17.10 11.95
N ASP A 414 20.78 -18.02 11.53
CA ASP A 414 19.79 -17.76 10.49
C ASP A 414 18.78 -16.67 10.89
N LEU A 415 18.34 -16.65 12.16
CA LEU A 415 17.47 -15.59 12.66
C LEU A 415 18.20 -14.27 12.81
N HIS A 416 19.46 -14.30 13.25
CA HIS A 416 20.32 -13.10 13.25
C HIS A 416 20.50 -12.53 11.86
N MET A 417 20.65 -13.38 10.85
CA MET A 417 20.73 -12.97 9.45
C MET A 417 19.47 -12.23 9.01
N LEU A 418 18.26 -12.79 9.29
CA LEU A 418 16.99 -12.17 8.96
C LEU A 418 16.76 -10.86 9.75
N HIS A 419 17.15 -10.83 11.02
CA HIS A 419 17.12 -9.59 11.82
C HIS A 419 18.02 -8.50 11.22
N GLY A 420 19.21 -8.90 10.75
CA GLY A 420 20.12 -8.00 10.07
C GLY A 420 19.55 -7.47 8.75
N ILE A 421 18.92 -8.34 7.95
CA ILE A 421 18.23 -7.94 6.72
C ILE A 421 17.06 -7.01 7.03
N ALA A 422 16.24 -7.30 8.05
CA ALA A 422 15.16 -6.42 8.48
C ALA A 422 15.69 -5.03 8.88
N GLY A 423 16.78 -4.98 9.66
CA GLY A 423 17.44 -3.73 10.04
C GLY A 423 17.98 -2.96 8.82
N PHE A 424 18.60 -3.65 7.87
CA PHE A 424 19.06 -3.05 6.62
C PHE A 424 17.91 -2.43 5.81
N LEU A 425 16.80 -3.16 5.66
CA LEU A 425 15.60 -2.66 4.96
C LEU A 425 14.91 -1.50 5.70
N GLU A 426 15.09 -1.40 7.01
CA GLU A 426 14.58 -0.31 7.85
C GLU A 426 15.56 0.86 8.00
N PHE A 427 16.75 0.75 7.39
CA PHE A 427 17.86 1.68 7.53
C PHE A 427 18.34 1.86 8.98
N ASP A 428 18.10 0.86 9.83
CA ASP A 428 18.65 0.75 11.17
C ASP A 428 20.00 0.01 11.08
N PHE A 429 21.00 0.73 10.56
CA PHE A 429 22.30 0.15 10.24
C PHE A 429 23.07 -0.37 11.46
N ASP A 430 22.90 0.26 12.63
CA ASP A 430 23.54 -0.18 13.87
C ASP A 430 23.00 -1.55 14.31
N ARG A 431 21.68 -1.71 14.33
CA ARG A 431 21.02 -2.98 14.61
C ARG A 431 21.36 -4.03 13.55
N ALA A 432 21.34 -3.64 12.27
CA ALA A 432 21.67 -4.52 11.16
C ALA A 432 23.09 -5.07 11.30
N LEU A 433 24.08 -4.20 11.53
CA LEU A 433 25.47 -4.60 11.64
C LEU A 433 25.70 -5.58 12.80
N LYS A 434 25.17 -5.24 13.98
CA LYS A 434 25.26 -6.11 15.16
C LYS A 434 24.68 -7.51 14.92
N SER A 435 23.51 -7.57 14.29
CA SER A 435 22.84 -8.84 13.99
C SER A 435 23.61 -9.65 12.93
N LEU A 436 24.10 -9.00 11.89
CA LEU A 436 24.87 -9.65 10.82
C LEU A 436 26.24 -10.17 11.31
N GLU A 437 26.93 -9.42 12.17
CA GLU A 437 28.18 -9.88 12.80
C GLU A 437 27.93 -11.10 13.69
N SER A 438 26.80 -11.11 14.43
CA SER A 438 26.37 -12.27 15.21
C SER A 438 26.08 -13.47 14.31
N ALA A 439 25.36 -13.25 13.19
CA ALA A 439 25.08 -14.28 12.20
C ALA A 439 26.38 -14.87 11.60
N ALA A 440 27.29 -14.01 11.14
CA ALA A 440 28.56 -14.44 10.56
C ALA A 440 29.41 -15.29 11.53
N SER A 441 29.49 -14.84 12.78
CA SER A 441 30.19 -15.57 13.85
C SER A 441 29.53 -16.91 14.18
N GLY A 442 28.19 -16.94 14.20
CA GLY A 442 27.41 -18.14 14.41
C GLY A 442 27.60 -19.16 13.30
N TYR A 443 27.51 -18.75 12.04
CA TYR A 443 27.75 -19.62 10.89
C TYR A 443 29.16 -20.23 10.88
N VAL A 444 30.17 -19.46 11.28
CA VAL A 444 31.53 -19.99 11.41
C VAL A 444 31.62 -21.08 12.49
N ARG A 445 30.99 -20.85 13.64
CA ARG A 445 30.91 -21.86 14.72
C ARG A 445 30.21 -23.14 14.26
N ASP A 446 29.16 -23.00 13.47
CA ASP A 446 28.34 -24.10 12.98
C ASP A 446 28.97 -24.81 11.75
N GLY A 447 30.17 -24.40 11.30
CA GLY A 447 30.83 -24.99 10.14
C GLY A 447 30.13 -24.70 8.81
N ARG A 448 29.39 -23.59 8.71
CA ARG A 448 28.64 -23.11 7.53
C ARG A 448 29.36 -21.91 6.88
N PRO A 449 30.54 -22.10 6.26
CA PRO A 449 31.33 -20.99 5.78
C PRO A 449 30.64 -20.17 4.67
N ARG A 450 29.85 -20.79 3.82
CA ARG A 450 29.14 -20.10 2.74
C ARG A 450 28.09 -19.10 3.30
N ASP A 451 27.34 -19.50 4.31
CA ASP A 451 26.36 -18.62 4.94
C ASP A 451 27.06 -17.49 5.71
N ALA A 452 28.21 -17.77 6.30
CA ALA A 452 29.05 -16.74 6.89
C ALA A 452 29.54 -15.72 5.85
N TRP A 453 29.86 -16.14 4.63
CA TRP A 453 30.24 -15.21 3.55
C TRP A 453 29.05 -14.30 3.14
N HIS A 454 27.81 -14.84 3.08
CA HIS A 454 26.62 -14.03 2.85
C HIS A 454 26.46 -12.98 3.95
N ALA A 455 26.50 -13.37 5.21
CA ALA A 455 26.37 -12.43 6.33
C ALA A 455 27.46 -11.34 6.30
N ARG A 456 28.72 -11.71 6.00
CA ARG A 456 29.86 -10.79 5.86
C ARG A 456 29.67 -9.82 4.67
N ALA A 457 29.11 -10.28 3.56
CA ALA A 457 28.83 -9.40 2.43
C ALA A 457 27.77 -8.34 2.80
N TYR A 458 26.73 -8.72 3.55
CA TYR A 458 25.79 -7.75 4.09
C TYR A 458 26.44 -6.82 5.11
N CYS A 459 27.33 -7.31 5.99
CA CYS A 459 28.10 -6.42 6.87
C CYS A 459 28.87 -5.36 6.06
N GLY A 460 29.53 -5.78 4.97
CA GLY A 460 30.23 -4.85 4.08
C GLY A 460 29.33 -3.75 3.52
N LEU A 461 28.11 -4.06 3.11
CA LEU A 461 27.15 -3.05 2.66
C LEU A 461 26.65 -2.14 3.79
N VAL A 462 26.32 -2.72 4.94
CA VAL A 462 25.87 -1.95 6.11
C VAL A 462 26.99 -1.03 6.62
N MET A 463 28.23 -1.48 6.60
CA MET A 463 29.41 -0.66 6.93
C MET A 463 29.50 0.59 6.04
N LEU A 464 29.14 0.49 4.75
CA LEU A 464 29.04 1.68 3.90
C LEU A 464 27.99 2.66 4.43
N GLY A 465 26.82 2.16 4.83
CA GLY A 465 25.75 2.98 5.40
C GLY A 465 26.15 3.75 6.67
N VAL A 466 27.09 3.22 7.46
CA VAL A 466 27.63 3.87 8.67
C VAL A 466 28.97 4.59 8.45
N GLY A 467 29.41 4.77 7.20
CA GLY A 467 30.64 5.50 6.86
C GLY A 467 31.96 4.74 7.07
N ARG A 468 31.93 3.44 7.39
CA ARG A 468 33.11 2.60 7.60
C ARG A 468 33.66 2.05 6.26
N VAL A 469 33.93 2.93 5.30
CA VAL A 469 34.26 2.59 3.90
C VAL A 469 35.48 1.70 3.76
N ASP A 470 36.58 2.00 4.50
CA ASP A 470 37.84 1.22 4.42
C ASP A 470 37.64 -0.22 4.93
N GLU A 471 36.80 -0.41 5.94
CA GLU A 471 36.50 -1.74 6.47
C GLU A 471 35.62 -2.51 5.50
N ALA A 472 34.60 -1.88 4.95
CA ALA A 472 33.77 -2.44 3.90
C ALA A 472 34.60 -2.90 2.70
N GLN A 473 35.57 -2.07 2.26
CA GLN A 473 36.44 -2.41 1.15
C GLN A 473 37.30 -3.64 1.43
N ARG A 474 37.92 -3.71 2.63
CA ARG A 474 38.70 -4.88 3.03
C ARG A 474 37.84 -6.15 3.07
N GLU A 475 36.68 -6.05 3.65
CA GLU A 475 35.75 -7.18 3.80
C GLU A 475 35.31 -7.73 2.44
N LEU A 476 34.78 -6.87 1.57
CA LEU A 476 34.32 -7.26 0.25
C LEU A 476 35.45 -7.71 -0.69
N ALA A 477 36.65 -7.13 -0.57
CA ALA A 477 37.84 -7.57 -1.32
C ALA A 477 38.29 -8.97 -0.88
N ALA A 478 38.26 -9.26 0.42
CA ALA A 478 38.57 -10.58 0.93
C ALA A 478 37.60 -11.65 0.44
N LEU A 479 36.29 -11.33 0.39
CA LEU A 479 35.25 -12.23 -0.13
C LEU A 479 35.51 -12.60 -1.60
N ARG A 480 35.95 -11.66 -2.44
CA ARG A 480 36.22 -11.96 -3.87
C ARG A 480 37.28 -13.06 -4.09
N THR A 481 38.12 -13.32 -3.12
CA THR A 481 39.15 -14.40 -3.24
C THR A 481 38.58 -15.80 -3.01
N LEU A 482 37.29 -15.88 -2.60
CA LEU A 482 36.62 -17.12 -2.24
C LEU A 482 35.79 -17.65 -3.44
N PRO A 483 35.47 -18.96 -3.45
CA PRO A 483 34.59 -19.55 -4.49
C PRO A 483 33.13 -19.19 -4.25
N LEU A 484 32.78 -17.98 -4.63
CA LEU A 484 31.41 -17.44 -4.45
C LEU A 484 30.43 -18.08 -5.45
N ASP A 485 29.20 -18.34 -5.01
CA ASP A 485 28.08 -18.57 -5.92
C ASP A 485 27.66 -17.30 -6.67
N ASP A 486 26.82 -17.43 -7.67
CA ASP A 486 26.46 -16.29 -8.52
C ASP A 486 25.65 -15.21 -7.74
N ALA A 487 24.80 -15.59 -6.77
CA ALA A 487 24.06 -14.63 -5.96
C ALA A 487 25.03 -13.75 -5.13
N LEU A 488 25.93 -14.41 -4.42
CA LEU A 488 26.89 -13.71 -3.58
C LEU A 488 27.93 -12.93 -4.40
N ARG A 489 28.31 -13.44 -5.58
CA ARG A 489 29.20 -12.72 -6.52
C ARG A 489 28.53 -11.40 -6.96
N GLY A 490 27.27 -11.46 -7.36
CA GLY A 490 26.52 -10.26 -7.74
C GLY A 490 26.43 -9.26 -6.61
N PHE A 491 26.15 -9.73 -5.39
CA PHE A 491 26.04 -8.89 -4.21
C PHE A 491 27.37 -8.26 -3.78
N VAL A 492 28.48 -9.00 -3.85
CA VAL A 492 29.82 -8.48 -3.60
C VAL A 492 30.23 -7.45 -4.66
N ALA A 493 29.93 -7.72 -5.94
CA ALA A 493 30.16 -6.76 -7.02
C ALA A 493 29.34 -5.48 -6.79
N TYR A 494 28.10 -5.58 -6.32
CA TYR A 494 27.27 -4.45 -5.93
C TYR A 494 27.91 -3.61 -4.82
N GLY A 495 28.37 -4.23 -3.73
CA GLY A 495 29.06 -3.50 -2.66
C GLY A 495 30.33 -2.80 -3.13
N GLN A 496 31.13 -3.48 -3.97
CA GLN A 496 32.36 -2.89 -4.54
C GLN A 496 32.08 -1.76 -5.54
N LEU A 497 30.97 -1.84 -6.27
CA LEU A 497 30.51 -0.76 -7.14
C LEU A 497 30.30 0.52 -6.33
N TRP A 498 29.63 0.43 -5.18
CA TRP A 498 29.41 1.57 -4.31
C TRP A 498 30.71 2.12 -3.71
N ILE A 499 31.65 1.24 -3.36
CA ILE A 499 32.97 1.67 -2.92
C ILE A 499 33.73 2.40 -4.05
N ALA A 500 33.67 1.87 -5.27
CA ALA A 500 34.31 2.51 -6.44
C ALA A 500 33.69 3.88 -6.71
N TYR A 501 32.38 3.98 -6.61
CA TYR A 501 31.64 5.25 -6.74
C TYR A 501 32.09 6.25 -5.67
N SER A 502 32.06 5.88 -4.40
CA SER A 502 32.43 6.75 -3.28
C SER A 502 33.91 7.18 -3.31
N SER A 503 34.76 6.30 -3.83
CA SER A 503 36.21 6.56 -3.96
C SER A 503 36.56 7.26 -5.26
N THR A 504 35.57 7.78 -6.03
CA THR A 504 35.78 8.43 -7.33
C THR A 504 36.51 7.60 -8.40
N ARG A 505 36.54 6.28 -8.23
CA ARG A 505 37.12 5.34 -9.23
C ARG A 505 36.06 4.95 -10.25
N THR A 506 35.57 5.93 -11.00
CA THR A 506 34.42 5.78 -11.91
C THR A 506 34.65 4.76 -13.01
N GLU A 507 35.88 4.53 -13.42
CA GLU A 507 36.29 3.52 -14.41
C GLU A 507 35.97 2.08 -13.98
N ALA A 508 35.91 1.83 -12.68
CA ALA A 508 35.58 0.52 -12.14
C ALA A 508 34.06 0.26 -12.02
N VAL A 509 33.22 1.31 -12.07
CA VAL A 509 31.78 1.19 -11.82
C VAL A 509 31.08 0.37 -12.91
N ALA A 510 31.30 0.68 -14.19
CA ALA A 510 30.66 -0.01 -15.30
C ALA A 510 31.03 -1.52 -15.38
N PRO A 511 32.31 -1.93 -15.24
CA PRO A 511 32.66 -3.34 -15.15
C PRO A 511 32.00 -4.08 -13.98
N LEU A 512 31.96 -3.47 -12.79
CA LEU A 512 31.32 -4.06 -11.60
C LEU A 512 29.78 -4.15 -11.76
N PHE A 513 29.16 -3.16 -12.39
CA PHE A 513 27.76 -3.20 -12.72
C PHE A 513 27.41 -4.31 -13.72
N ALA A 514 28.28 -4.50 -14.72
CA ALA A 514 28.13 -5.58 -15.69
C ALA A 514 28.28 -6.96 -15.01
N GLU A 515 29.29 -7.13 -14.14
CA GLU A 515 29.54 -8.36 -13.37
C GLU A 515 28.34 -8.68 -12.46
N MET A 516 27.81 -7.68 -11.74
CA MET A 516 26.61 -7.81 -10.92
C MET A 516 25.41 -8.29 -11.75
N THR A 517 25.14 -7.60 -12.85
CA THR A 517 23.98 -7.92 -13.70
C THR A 517 24.10 -9.32 -14.30
N GLU A 518 25.28 -9.70 -14.78
CA GLU A 518 25.52 -11.04 -15.34
C GLU A 518 25.35 -12.15 -14.30
N ALA A 519 25.78 -11.93 -13.07
CA ALA A 519 25.59 -12.86 -11.97
C ALA A 519 24.08 -13.02 -11.62
N LEU A 520 23.36 -11.90 -11.53
CA LEU A 520 21.92 -11.91 -11.25
C LEU A 520 21.08 -12.60 -12.35
N GLU A 521 21.44 -12.44 -13.61
CA GLU A 521 20.77 -13.12 -14.74
C GLU A 521 20.82 -14.64 -14.62
N ARG A 522 21.87 -15.21 -13.96
CA ARG A 522 21.99 -16.66 -13.73
C ARG A 522 21.16 -17.13 -12.53
N VAL A 523 20.95 -16.30 -11.54
CA VAL A 523 20.28 -16.67 -10.29
C VAL A 523 18.75 -16.72 -10.43
N ARG A 524 18.14 -15.84 -11.22
CA ARG A 524 16.68 -15.73 -11.42
C ARG A 524 15.85 -15.61 -10.14
N ASP A 525 16.45 -15.11 -9.05
CA ASP A 525 15.78 -14.87 -7.78
C ASP A 525 15.40 -13.39 -7.62
N PRO A 526 14.10 -13.02 -7.53
CA PRO A 526 13.66 -11.64 -7.35
C PRO A 526 14.26 -10.97 -6.09
N GLY A 527 14.51 -11.74 -5.03
CA GLY A 527 15.11 -11.25 -3.80
C GLY A 527 16.54 -10.74 -4.03
N ALA A 528 17.38 -11.51 -4.74
CA ALA A 528 18.74 -11.12 -5.08
C ALA A 528 18.78 -9.83 -5.94
N TRP A 529 17.85 -9.71 -6.91
CA TRP A 529 17.71 -8.50 -7.73
C TRP A 529 17.28 -7.29 -6.89
N THR A 530 16.36 -7.49 -5.94
CA THR A 530 15.88 -6.42 -5.04
C THR A 530 17.00 -5.89 -4.17
N LEU A 531 17.82 -6.77 -3.64
CA LEU A 531 18.93 -6.42 -2.76
C LEU A 531 20.09 -5.74 -3.49
N CYS A 532 20.23 -5.97 -4.80
CA CYS A 532 21.24 -5.33 -5.66
C CYS A 532 20.68 -4.14 -6.44
N PHE A 533 19.53 -3.61 -6.02
CA PHE A 533 18.96 -2.43 -6.67
C PHE A 533 19.85 -1.21 -6.43
N PHE A 534 20.12 -0.46 -7.50
CA PHE A 534 21.05 0.67 -7.48
C PHE A 534 20.29 2.00 -7.42
N HIS A 535 20.93 2.97 -6.78
CA HIS A 535 20.44 4.33 -6.68
C HIS A 535 20.60 5.12 -8.01
N SER A 536 19.75 6.13 -8.22
CA SER A 536 19.77 7.00 -9.41
C SER A 536 21.11 7.71 -9.67
N LEU A 537 21.92 7.87 -8.65
CA LEU A 537 23.22 8.52 -8.74
C LEU A 537 24.15 7.93 -9.81
N LEU A 538 23.95 6.65 -10.16
CA LEU A 538 24.74 5.97 -11.17
C LEU A 538 24.33 6.30 -12.60
N THR A 539 23.13 6.85 -12.81
CA THR A 539 22.55 7.00 -14.15
C THR A 539 23.30 7.97 -15.06
N GLY A 540 23.97 8.96 -14.47
CA GLY A 540 24.79 9.96 -15.20
C GLY A 540 26.21 9.53 -15.53
N LEU A 541 26.65 8.31 -15.16
CA LEU A 541 28.00 7.85 -15.43
C LEU A 541 28.16 7.35 -16.88
N PRO A 542 29.30 7.63 -17.53
CA PRO A 542 29.57 7.17 -18.87
C PRO A 542 29.51 5.64 -19.00
N GLY A 543 28.86 5.15 -20.05
CA GLY A 543 28.77 3.73 -20.38
C GLY A 543 27.76 2.93 -19.57
N LEU A 544 27.10 3.51 -18.55
CA LEU A 544 26.13 2.79 -17.74
C LEU A 544 24.74 2.66 -18.35
N ALA A 545 24.32 3.56 -19.22
CA ALA A 545 22.96 3.54 -19.78
C ALA A 545 22.57 2.18 -20.42
N PRO A 546 23.38 1.52 -21.25
CA PRO A 546 23.06 0.20 -21.78
C PRO A 546 22.99 -0.89 -20.70
N LEU A 547 23.82 -0.77 -19.66
CA LEU A 547 23.85 -1.72 -18.55
C LEU A 547 22.61 -1.56 -17.65
N ILE A 548 22.16 -0.33 -17.42
CA ILE A 548 20.91 -0.03 -16.72
C ILE A 548 19.71 -0.62 -17.46
N GLU A 549 19.67 -0.49 -18.77
CA GLU A 549 18.63 -1.10 -19.60
C GLU A 549 18.70 -2.66 -19.57
N ARG A 550 19.91 -3.24 -19.55
CA ARG A 550 20.10 -4.69 -19.39
C ARG A 550 19.60 -5.15 -18.02
N PHE A 551 20.01 -4.47 -16.96
CA PHE A 551 19.52 -4.73 -15.60
C PHE A 551 17.99 -4.62 -15.53
N GLY A 552 17.42 -3.54 -16.05
CA GLY A 552 15.98 -3.32 -16.06
C GLY A 552 15.20 -4.42 -16.78
N ARG A 553 15.68 -4.93 -17.91
CA ARG A 553 15.06 -6.06 -18.60
C ARG A 553 15.11 -7.35 -17.76
N GLY A 554 16.27 -7.65 -17.16
CA GLY A 554 16.45 -8.82 -16.30
C GLY A 554 15.55 -8.75 -15.05
N ALA A 555 15.54 -7.61 -14.39
CA ALA A 555 14.73 -7.37 -13.20
C ALA A 555 13.22 -7.48 -13.47
N LEU A 556 12.73 -6.90 -14.58
CA LEU A 556 11.32 -7.03 -14.98
C LEU A 556 10.95 -8.48 -15.35
N ALA A 557 11.88 -9.23 -15.96
CA ALA A 557 11.64 -10.64 -16.31
C ALA A 557 11.48 -11.53 -15.06
N VAL A 558 12.15 -11.22 -13.96
CA VAL A 558 12.02 -11.98 -12.69
C VAL A 558 10.91 -11.48 -11.79
N SER A 559 10.53 -10.19 -11.89
CA SER A 559 9.45 -9.60 -11.09
C SER A 559 8.06 -10.03 -11.55
N GLY A 560 7.90 -10.45 -12.82
CA GLY A 560 6.60 -10.77 -13.39
C GLY A 560 5.74 -9.53 -13.65
N GLU A 561 4.41 -9.74 -13.78
CA GLU A 561 3.45 -8.66 -14.10
C GLU A 561 2.97 -7.88 -12.87
N LEU A 562 3.09 -8.46 -11.69
CA LEU A 562 2.64 -7.82 -10.45
C LEU A 562 3.61 -6.71 -10.00
N PRO A 563 3.10 -5.60 -9.46
CA PRO A 563 3.94 -4.56 -8.86
C PRO A 563 4.85 -5.12 -7.77
N THR A 564 6.12 -4.74 -7.84
CA THR A 564 7.14 -5.08 -6.84
C THR A 564 8.04 -3.88 -6.59
N HIS A 565 8.72 -3.85 -5.43
CA HIS A 565 9.72 -2.83 -5.14
C HIS A 565 10.81 -2.74 -6.22
N LEU A 566 11.25 -3.91 -6.71
CA LEU A 566 12.23 -3.99 -7.78
C LEU A 566 11.72 -3.34 -9.06
N ARG A 567 10.48 -3.63 -9.44
CA ARG A 567 9.87 -3.10 -10.66
C ARG A 567 9.69 -1.58 -10.60
N ALA A 568 9.20 -1.06 -9.47
CA ALA A 568 9.08 0.37 -9.22
C ALA A 568 10.45 1.07 -9.34
N GLY A 569 11.47 0.50 -8.71
CA GLY A 569 12.83 1.00 -8.80
C GLY A 569 13.39 0.99 -10.23
N VAL A 570 13.11 -0.04 -11.01
CA VAL A 570 13.52 -0.11 -12.44
C VAL A 570 12.90 1.00 -13.25
N PHE A 571 11.62 1.29 -13.08
CA PHE A 571 10.96 2.40 -13.78
C PHE A 571 11.59 3.74 -13.38
N TYR A 572 11.86 3.95 -12.10
CA TYR A 572 12.56 5.13 -11.63
C TYR A 572 13.96 5.27 -12.25
N ALA A 573 14.77 4.21 -12.28
CA ALA A 573 16.08 4.23 -12.89
C ALA A 573 16.02 4.53 -14.41
N ARG A 574 15.02 4.00 -15.11
CA ARG A 574 14.76 4.32 -16.53
C ARG A 574 14.35 5.78 -16.74
N ALA A 575 13.58 6.33 -15.82
CA ALA A 575 13.22 7.75 -15.86
C ALA A 575 14.46 8.64 -15.78
N MET A 576 15.36 8.34 -14.84
CA MET A 576 16.61 9.09 -14.70
C MET A 576 17.54 8.91 -15.90
N ALA A 577 17.62 7.71 -16.46
CA ALA A 577 18.37 7.46 -17.68
C ALA A 577 17.78 8.17 -18.92
N ALA A 578 16.47 8.32 -18.98
CA ALA A 578 15.80 9.12 -20.02
C ALA A 578 16.11 10.60 -19.85
N LEU A 579 16.05 11.12 -18.61
CA LEU A 579 16.42 12.51 -18.31
C LEU A 579 17.87 12.78 -18.73
N GLU A 580 18.83 11.90 -18.39
CA GLU A 580 20.23 12.07 -18.76
C GLU A 580 20.46 12.16 -20.29
N ARG A 581 19.57 11.53 -21.06
CA ARG A 581 19.57 11.65 -22.53
C ARG A 581 18.79 12.86 -23.06
N GLY A 582 18.16 13.64 -22.20
CA GLY A 582 17.33 14.78 -22.55
C GLY A 582 15.90 14.44 -22.96
N HIS A 583 15.46 13.20 -22.74
CA HIS A 583 14.12 12.71 -23.09
C HIS A 583 13.14 12.98 -21.93
N ILE A 584 12.76 14.25 -21.76
CA ILE A 584 11.97 14.71 -20.60
C ILE A 584 10.61 14.00 -20.51
N GLU A 585 9.89 13.86 -21.63
CA GLU A 585 8.57 13.21 -21.67
C GLU A 585 8.66 11.74 -21.25
N GLN A 586 9.65 11.03 -21.80
CA GLN A 586 9.89 9.63 -21.43
C GLN A 586 10.25 9.49 -19.95
N ALA A 587 10.96 10.46 -19.37
CA ALA A 587 11.24 10.46 -17.93
C ALA A 587 9.95 10.55 -17.10
N PHE A 588 9.01 11.41 -17.47
CA PHE A 588 7.71 11.51 -16.82
C PHE A 588 6.88 10.23 -16.96
N GLU A 589 6.82 9.62 -18.14
CA GLU A 589 6.12 8.36 -18.36
C GLU A 589 6.65 7.24 -17.44
N GLN A 590 7.97 7.13 -17.35
CA GLN A 590 8.58 6.11 -16.47
C GLN A 590 8.37 6.42 -14.99
N LEU A 591 8.40 7.68 -14.55
CA LEU A 591 8.08 8.04 -13.16
C LEU A 591 6.61 7.76 -12.82
N ALA A 592 5.69 7.98 -13.76
CA ALA A 592 4.29 7.64 -13.54
C ALA A 592 4.08 6.14 -13.30
N LEU A 593 4.82 5.28 -14.03
CA LEU A 593 4.80 3.83 -13.80
C LEU A 593 5.42 3.45 -12.45
N ALA A 594 6.54 4.09 -12.07
CA ALA A 594 7.15 3.90 -10.76
C ALA A 594 6.19 4.29 -9.62
N ASP A 595 5.52 5.43 -9.75
CA ASP A 595 4.54 5.92 -8.80
C ASP A 595 3.33 5.00 -8.71
N GLN A 596 2.85 4.47 -9.83
CA GLN A 596 1.75 3.50 -9.85
C GLN A 596 2.10 2.24 -9.07
N ASP A 597 3.28 1.67 -9.31
CA ASP A 597 3.74 0.47 -8.60
C ASP A 597 3.99 0.77 -7.11
N CYS A 598 4.59 1.91 -6.77
CA CYS A 598 4.76 2.34 -5.37
C CYS A 598 3.42 2.46 -4.66
N ARG A 599 2.43 3.00 -5.31
CA ARG A 599 1.08 3.13 -4.79
C ARG A 599 0.46 1.77 -4.54
N TRP A 600 0.60 0.83 -5.40
CA TRP A 600 0.08 -0.52 -5.25
C TRP A 600 0.71 -1.28 -4.08
N LEU A 601 2.00 -1.01 -3.79
CA LEU A 601 2.79 -1.66 -2.75
C LEU A 601 2.66 -1.02 -1.36
N GLY A 602 1.79 -0.04 -1.20
CA GLY A 602 1.73 0.67 0.05
C GLY A 602 2.90 1.62 0.28
N SER A 603 3.42 2.19 -0.81
CA SER A 603 4.42 3.27 -0.83
C SER A 603 5.72 2.95 -0.10
N PRO A 604 6.57 2.09 -0.66
CA PRO A 604 7.92 1.90 -0.13
C PRO A 604 8.63 3.25 -0.14
N ARG A 605 8.94 3.76 1.03
CA ARG A 605 9.40 5.14 1.23
C ARG A 605 10.65 5.47 0.44
N SER A 606 11.58 4.53 0.27
CA SER A 606 12.81 4.78 -0.48
C SER A 606 12.56 5.18 -1.94
N VAL A 607 11.88 4.34 -2.71
CA VAL A 607 11.59 4.61 -4.13
C VAL A 607 10.62 5.77 -4.29
N LEU A 608 9.65 5.92 -3.38
CA LEU A 608 8.67 7.01 -3.44
C LEU A 608 9.31 8.37 -3.19
N THR A 609 10.18 8.49 -2.20
CA THR A 609 10.89 9.74 -1.90
C THR A 609 11.81 10.14 -3.07
N GLU A 610 12.53 9.18 -3.65
CA GLU A 610 13.35 9.41 -4.84
C GLU A 610 12.51 9.84 -6.05
N SER A 611 11.39 9.19 -6.31
CA SER A 611 10.46 9.55 -7.38
C SER A 611 9.92 10.98 -7.19
N ARG A 612 9.57 11.37 -5.97
CA ARG A 612 9.12 12.73 -5.64
C ARG A 612 10.23 13.78 -5.82
N MET A 613 11.46 13.48 -5.39
CA MET A 613 12.61 14.35 -5.63
C MET A 613 12.85 14.55 -7.13
N ALA A 614 12.76 13.48 -7.92
CA ALA A 614 12.87 13.58 -9.39
C ALA A 614 11.73 14.41 -10.00
N ASN A 615 10.49 14.20 -9.55
CA ASN A 615 9.34 15.00 -9.97
C ASN A 615 9.50 16.49 -9.62
N THR A 616 10.05 16.82 -8.44
CA THR A 616 10.35 18.21 -8.05
C THR A 616 11.22 18.89 -9.10
N VAL A 617 12.30 18.25 -9.53
CA VAL A 617 13.25 18.80 -10.50
C VAL A 617 12.68 18.78 -11.92
N LEU A 618 11.99 17.73 -12.33
CA LEU A 618 11.40 17.62 -13.68
C LEU A 618 10.28 18.63 -13.92
N HIS A 619 9.39 18.85 -12.94
CA HIS A 619 8.36 19.88 -13.02
C HIS A 619 8.98 21.28 -13.09
N ALA A 620 10.04 21.53 -12.30
CA ALA A 620 10.79 22.79 -12.39
C ALA A 620 11.44 22.98 -13.77
N LEU A 621 11.98 21.92 -14.36
CA LEU A 621 12.57 21.95 -15.71
C LEU A 621 11.54 22.33 -16.78
N ARG A 622 10.29 21.85 -16.63
CA ARG A 622 9.14 22.27 -17.47
C ARG A 622 8.62 23.68 -17.16
N GLY A 623 9.04 24.30 -16.07
CA GLY A 623 8.52 25.59 -15.61
C GLY A 623 7.19 25.50 -14.84
N ASP A 624 6.75 24.31 -14.46
CA ASP A 624 5.56 24.10 -13.62
C ASP A 624 5.92 24.26 -12.14
N ALA A 625 5.85 25.50 -11.67
CA ALA A 625 6.18 25.85 -10.28
C ALA A 625 5.22 25.20 -9.27
N VAL A 626 3.93 25.09 -9.61
CA VAL A 626 2.91 24.55 -8.69
C VAL A 626 3.16 23.07 -8.42
N ALA A 627 3.35 22.29 -9.49
CA ALA A 627 3.61 20.85 -9.35
C ALA A 627 4.98 20.58 -8.71
N SER A 628 6.00 21.40 -9.04
CA SER A 628 7.33 21.29 -8.44
C SER A 628 7.33 21.51 -6.93
N HIS A 629 6.71 22.59 -6.47
CA HIS A 629 6.62 22.88 -5.04
C HIS A 629 5.75 21.85 -4.31
N ALA A 630 4.64 21.41 -4.90
CA ALA A 630 3.82 20.36 -4.31
C ALA A 630 4.59 19.04 -4.12
N ALA A 631 5.44 18.67 -5.08
CA ALA A 631 6.29 17.50 -4.97
C ALA A 631 7.37 17.67 -3.87
N ALA A 632 7.98 18.85 -3.76
CA ALA A 632 8.94 19.17 -2.71
C ALA A 632 8.30 19.15 -1.31
N ASP A 633 7.14 19.78 -1.15
CA ASP A 633 6.38 19.78 0.12
C ASP A 633 6.01 18.36 0.53
N ALA A 634 5.66 17.47 -0.45
CA ALA A 634 5.37 16.07 -0.18
C ALA A 634 6.62 15.30 0.31
N CYS A 635 7.82 15.61 -0.22
CA CYS A 635 9.07 15.04 0.29
C CYS A 635 9.36 15.47 1.72
N GLU A 636 9.30 16.76 2.00
CA GLU A 636 9.55 17.29 3.36
C GLU A 636 8.61 16.67 4.39
N PHE A 637 7.40 16.41 3.96
CA PHE A 637 6.39 15.82 4.80
C PHE A 637 6.68 14.34 5.12
N ASP A 638 7.05 13.54 4.12
CA ASP A 638 7.46 12.15 4.35
C ASP A 638 8.63 12.09 5.34
N LEU A 639 9.57 13.03 5.22
CA LEU A 639 10.73 13.11 6.10
C LEU A 639 10.38 13.44 7.56
N LYS A 640 9.40 14.32 7.81
CA LYS A 640 8.94 14.64 9.17
C LYS A 640 8.35 13.42 9.89
N HIS A 641 7.87 12.43 9.13
CA HIS A 641 7.21 11.22 9.64
C HIS A 641 8.10 9.96 9.48
N GLU A 642 9.35 10.13 9.02
CA GLU A 642 10.30 9.04 8.96
C GLU A 642 10.72 8.63 10.38
N SER A 643 10.54 7.34 10.68
CA SER A 643 10.84 6.78 12.01
C SER A 643 12.33 6.59 12.27
N SER A 644 13.12 6.36 11.21
CA SER A 644 14.56 6.19 11.31
C SER A 644 15.28 7.55 11.35
N PRO A 645 15.99 7.93 12.44
CA PRO A 645 16.74 9.19 12.50
C PRO A 645 17.80 9.31 11.41
N SER A 646 18.53 8.21 11.12
CA SER A 646 19.59 8.18 10.09
C SER A 646 19.01 8.38 8.70
N ASN A 647 17.94 7.69 8.38
CA ASN A 647 17.25 7.81 7.09
C ASN A 647 16.66 9.22 6.89
N ARG A 648 16.03 9.76 7.94
CA ARG A 648 15.53 11.14 7.94
C ARG A 648 16.62 12.14 7.62
N LEU A 649 17.77 12.02 8.26
CA LEU A 649 18.88 12.96 8.09
C LEU A 649 19.47 12.90 6.68
N THR A 650 19.67 11.70 6.13
CA THR A 650 20.17 11.48 4.76
C THR A 650 19.24 12.08 3.72
N HIS A 651 17.96 11.68 3.74
CA HIS A 651 17.01 12.15 2.76
C HIS A 651 16.68 13.64 2.93
N SER A 652 16.76 14.20 4.15
CA SER A 652 16.59 15.65 4.35
C SER A 652 17.63 16.45 3.56
N TYR A 653 18.87 16.00 3.56
CA TYR A 653 19.94 16.63 2.79
C TYR A 653 19.67 16.57 1.27
N GLU A 654 19.31 15.40 0.78
CA GLU A 654 19.02 15.18 -0.66
C GLU A 654 17.80 15.96 -1.13
N VAL A 655 16.74 16.02 -0.32
CA VAL A 655 15.52 16.81 -0.62
C VAL A 655 15.85 18.29 -0.69
N LEU A 656 16.57 18.84 0.27
CA LEU A 656 17.00 20.24 0.25
C LEU A 656 17.83 20.55 -1.01
N PHE A 657 18.78 19.68 -1.34
CA PHE A 657 19.62 19.88 -2.51
C PHE A 657 18.84 19.87 -3.83
N ASN A 658 17.91 18.93 -4.01
CA ASN A 658 17.04 18.89 -5.19
C ASN A 658 16.06 20.09 -5.23
N HIS A 659 15.62 20.56 -4.07
CA HIS A 659 14.76 21.74 -3.97
C HIS A 659 15.51 23.03 -4.35
N VAL A 660 16.79 23.19 -3.95
CA VAL A 660 17.66 24.27 -4.43
C VAL A 660 17.70 24.28 -5.98
N ARG A 661 17.91 23.12 -6.60
CA ARG A 661 17.97 23.00 -8.06
C ARG A 661 16.65 23.36 -8.73
N ALA A 662 15.53 22.94 -8.12
CA ALA A 662 14.20 23.30 -8.60
C ALA A 662 13.94 24.81 -8.52
N CYS A 663 14.27 25.45 -7.40
CA CYS A 663 14.15 26.89 -7.23
C CYS A 663 15.00 27.65 -8.24
N TRP A 664 16.23 27.18 -8.56
CA TRP A 664 17.07 27.73 -9.63
C TRP A 664 16.36 27.69 -10.99
N LEU A 665 15.82 26.52 -11.37
CA LEU A 665 15.12 26.33 -12.65
C LEU A 665 13.85 27.18 -12.78
N LEU A 666 13.21 27.49 -11.67
CA LEU A 666 11.99 28.32 -11.59
C LEU A 666 12.27 29.80 -11.40
N ASN A 667 13.54 30.19 -11.26
CA ASN A 667 13.95 31.58 -10.94
C ASN A 667 13.36 32.08 -9.60
N ASP A 668 13.09 31.19 -8.65
CA ASP A 668 12.62 31.54 -7.31
C ASP A 668 13.80 31.92 -6.39
N ALA A 669 14.24 33.14 -6.53
CA ALA A 669 15.41 33.65 -5.81
C ALA A 669 15.20 33.74 -4.31
N VAL A 670 13.98 33.96 -3.83
CA VAL A 670 13.67 34.07 -2.38
C VAL A 670 13.79 32.72 -1.74
N ARG A 671 13.06 31.75 -2.24
CA ARG A 671 13.04 30.39 -1.70
C ARG A 671 14.40 29.69 -1.84
N LEU A 672 15.13 29.97 -2.93
CA LEU A 672 16.48 29.41 -3.12
C LEU A 672 17.43 29.85 -2.00
N ARG A 673 17.42 31.13 -1.58
CA ARG A 673 18.26 31.62 -0.48
C ARG A 673 17.89 31.00 0.87
N GLU A 674 16.59 30.81 1.12
CA GLU A 674 16.08 30.18 2.33
C GLU A 674 16.57 28.73 2.42
N ILE A 675 16.39 27.96 1.33
CA ILE A 675 16.79 26.56 1.29
C ILE A 675 18.31 26.38 1.27
N ASP A 676 19.06 27.30 0.61
CA ASP A 676 20.54 27.29 0.70
C ASP A 676 21.00 27.44 2.14
N ALA A 677 20.42 28.37 2.91
CA ALA A 677 20.75 28.53 4.32
C ALA A 677 20.46 27.27 5.13
N GLU A 678 19.32 26.60 4.89
CA GLU A 678 18.99 25.34 5.51
C GLU A 678 19.97 24.21 5.12
N LEU A 679 20.33 24.12 3.84
CA LEU A 679 21.28 23.15 3.31
C LEU A 679 22.69 23.35 3.90
N GLN A 680 23.13 24.61 4.08
CA GLN A 680 24.40 24.92 4.74
C GLN A 680 24.42 24.48 6.21
N ALA A 681 23.28 24.57 6.90
CA ALA A 681 23.13 24.19 8.29
C ALA A 681 22.86 22.69 8.51
N CYS A 682 22.35 22.00 7.49
CA CYS A 682 21.99 20.59 7.57
C CYS A 682 23.25 19.72 7.72
N ALA A 683 23.26 18.86 8.75
CA ALA A 683 24.30 17.86 8.89
C ALA A 683 24.13 16.78 7.78
N ASN A 684 25.21 16.43 7.10
CA ASN A 684 25.19 15.27 6.21
C ASN A 684 25.77 14.07 6.95
N PRO A 685 24.99 13.06 7.32
CA PRO A 685 25.48 11.89 8.03
C PRO A 685 26.25 10.93 7.12
N ILE A 686 26.15 11.10 5.79
CA ILE A 686 26.75 10.21 4.80
C ILE A 686 27.81 10.99 4.01
N GLU A 687 28.92 11.35 4.70
CA GLU A 687 30.05 12.02 4.04
C GLU A 687 30.70 11.19 2.92
N TRP A 688 30.45 9.87 2.90
CA TRP A 688 31.01 8.97 1.89
C TRP A 688 30.23 8.98 0.55
N HIS A 689 28.97 9.44 0.53
CA HIS A 689 28.08 9.28 -0.60
C HIS A 689 28.13 10.44 -1.63
N ALA A 690 28.34 11.64 -1.15
CA ALA A 690 28.58 12.82 -2.00
C ALA A 690 29.41 13.77 -1.21
N PRO A 691 30.39 14.46 -1.82
CA PRO A 691 31.10 15.49 -1.11
C PRO A 691 30.12 16.63 -0.83
N ALA A 692 29.46 16.59 0.33
CA ALA A 692 28.52 17.62 0.77
C ALA A 692 29.10 19.03 0.63
N ALA A 693 30.41 19.13 0.74
CA ALA A 693 31.14 20.36 0.45
C ALA A 693 30.99 20.85 -1.00
N LEU A 694 30.83 19.95 -1.98
CA LEU A 694 30.63 20.31 -3.39
C LEU A 694 29.17 20.73 -3.63
N ASP A 695 28.21 20.02 -3.03
CA ASP A 695 26.79 20.39 -3.15
C ASP A 695 26.51 21.76 -2.53
N ARG A 696 27.09 22.02 -1.33
CA ARG A 696 26.98 23.32 -0.65
C ARG A 696 27.67 24.41 -1.48
N ALA A 697 28.86 24.13 -2.06
CA ALA A 697 29.53 25.06 -2.94
C ALA A 697 28.69 25.36 -4.19
N PHE A 698 28.01 24.35 -4.74
CA PHE A 698 27.14 24.47 -5.89
C PHE A 698 25.89 25.33 -5.58
N SER A 699 25.23 25.07 -4.45
CA SER A 699 24.11 25.89 -3.98
C SER A 699 24.51 27.34 -3.76
N SER A 700 25.63 27.56 -3.06
CA SER A 700 26.18 28.92 -2.85
C SER A 700 26.58 29.62 -4.17
N ALA A 701 26.98 28.87 -5.20
CA ALA A 701 27.25 29.42 -6.54
C ALA A 701 25.97 29.94 -7.21
N MET A 702 24.86 29.22 -7.06
CA MET A 702 23.57 29.67 -7.58
C MET A 702 23.12 30.98 -6.87
N VAL A 703 23.27 31.05 -5.56
CA VAL A 703 22.99 32.29 -4.80
C VAL A 703 23.88 33.44 -5.29
N ALA A 704 25.21 33.18 -5.45
CA ALA A 704 26.15 34.21 -5.96
C ALA A 704 25.75 34.68 -7.37
N LEU A 705 25.22 33.82 -8.23
CA LEU A 705 24.73 34.20 -9.56
C LEU A 705 23.48 35.08 -9.47
N LEU A 706 22.55 34.79 -8.57
CA LEU A 706 21.36 35.63 -8.32
C LEU A 706 21.72 37.02 -7.79
N ASP A 707 22.80 37.08 -6.99
CA ASP A 707 23.30 38.34 -6.42
C ASP A 707 24.25 39.10 -7.38
N GLY A 708 24.52 38.57 -8.58
CA GLY A 708 25.38 39.19 -9.58
C GLY A 708 26.89 39.07 -9.30
N HIS A 709 27.31 38.25 -8.33
CA HIS A 709 28.68 38.06 -7.91
C HIS A 709 29.39 37.03 -8.82
N LEU A 710 29.60 37.39 -10.12
CA LEU A 710 30.07 36.46 -11.14
C LEU A 710 31.43 35.81 -10.85
N GLU A 711 32.40 36.59 -10.31
CA GLU A 711 33.74 36.02 -9.98
C GLU A 711 33.63 34.96 -8.87
N ARG A 712 32.82 35.24 -7.84
CA ARG A 712 32.59 34.30 -6.75
C ARG A 712 31.88 33.05 -7.26
N ALA A 713 30.89 33.20 -8.13
CA ALA A 713 30.20 32.09 -8.77
C ALA A 713 31.17 31.24 -9.61
N CYS A 714 32.07 31.90 -10.36
CA CYS A 714 33.10 31.26 -11.18
C CYS A 714 34.01 30.36 -10.32
N GLU A 715 34.52 30.88 -9.19
CA GLU A 715 35.35 30.12 -8.26
C GLU A 715 34.65 28.89 -7.67
N LEU A 716 33.39 29.07 -7.23
CA LEU A 716 32.60 28.01 -6.66
C LEU A 716 32.25 26.93 -7.67
N LEU A 717 31.77 27.32 -8.87
CA LEU A 717 31.45 26.39 -9.94
C LEU A 717 32.67 25.62 -10.45
N ALA A 718 33.86 26.25 -10.52
CA ALA A 718 35.10 25.60 -10.93
C ALA A 718 35.50 24.46 -9.97
N ARG A 719 35.15 24.57 -8.69
CA ARG A 719 35.37 23.51 -7.70
C ARG A 719 34.48 22.30 -7.93
N VAL A 720 33.24 22.52 -8.41
CA VAL A 720 32.21 21.50 -8.61
C VAL A 720 32.33 20.84 -9.98
N ALA A 721 32.66 21.62 -10.99
CA ALA A 721 32.67 21.21 -12.39
C ALA A 721 33.75 20.19 -12.80
N GLY A 722 34.52 19.63 -11.96
CA GLY A 722 35.60 18.67 -12.18
C GLY A 722 35.75 18.00 -13.56
N PRO A 723 36.73 17.16 -13.81
CA PRO A 723 36.86 16.47 -15.09
C PRO A 723 35.64 15.62 -15.37
N ILE A 724 34.94 15.91 -16.46
CA ILE A 724 33.67 15.25 -16.79
C ILE A 724 33.79 13.72 -16.92
N GLU A 725 34.95 13.23 -17.35
CA GLU A 725 35.22 11.81 -17.56
C GLU A 725 35.41 11.04 -16.24
N ARG A 726 35.76 11.74 -15.16
CA ARG A 726 36.05 11.18 -13.83
C ARG A 726 35.05 11.63 -12.77
N SER A 727 34.08 12.46 -13.12
CA SER A 727 33.14 12.99 -12.15
C SER A 727 31.95 12.04 -12.01
N CYS A 728 31.79 11.48 -10.83
CA CYS A 728 30.59 10.78 -10.37
C CYS A 728 29.63 11.70 -9.64
N HIS A 729 30.00 12.97 -9.44
CA HIS A 729 29.14 13.93 -8.78
C HIS A 729 28.01 14.37 -9.74
N PHE A 730 26.77 14.11 -9.36
CA PHE A 730 25.58 14.32 -10.19
C PHE A 730 25.44 15.75 -10.75
N PRO A 731 25.71 16.84 -10.00
CA PRO A 731 25.61 18.19 -10.52
C PRO A 731 26.81 18.67 -11.36
N SER A 732 27.84 17.85 -11.56
CA SER A 732 29.05 18.33 -12.23
C SER A 732 28.83 18.82 -13.65
N THR A 733 27.96 18.18 -14.44
CA THR A 733 27.60 18.63 -15.79
C THR A 733 26.80 19.93 -15.73
N GLN A 734 25.86 20.06 -14.81
CA GLN A 734 25.10 21.29 -14.59
C GLN A 734 26.06 22.43 -14.22
N ALA A 735 26.96 22.20 -13.26
CA ALA A 735 27.95 23.17 -12.82
C ALA A 735 28.91 23.58 -13.95
N LEU A 736 29.34 22.63 -14.77
CA LEU A 736 30.23 22.90 -15.91
C LEU A 736 29.56 23.83 -16.95
N VAL A 737 28.31 23.58 -17.29
CA VAL A 737 27.57 24.41 -18.22
C VAL A 737 27.32 25.83 -17.65
N MET A 738 26.97 25.89 -16.35
CA MET A 738 26.84 27.19 -15.64
C MET A 738 28.17 27.92 -15.55
N LEU A 739 29.28 27.23 -15.30
CA LEU A 739 30.63 27.82 -15.28
C LEU A 739 30.99 28.47 -16.62
N ALA A 740 30.71 27.76 -17.72
CA ALA A 740 30.96 28.30 -19.06
C ALA A 740 30.13 29.55 -19.35
N ASP A 741 28.86 29.61 -18.88
CA ASP A 741 28.04 30.81 -19.00
C ASP A 741 28.61 31.98 -18.19
N VAL A 742 29.05 31.69 -16.94
CA VAL A 742 29.70 32.72 -16.12
C VAL A 742 30.97 33.24 -16.76
N GLN A 743 31.81 32.35 -17.28
CA GLN A 743 33.03 32.75 -18.01
C GLN A 743 32.71 33.57 -19.26
N ARG A 744 31.65 33.19 -20.01
CA ARG A 744 31.14 33.99 -21.16
C ARG A 744 30.68 35.37 -20.70
N ARG A 745 29.92 35.48 -19.62
CA ARG A 745 29.44 36.76 -19.05
C ARG A 745 30.58 37.63 -18.54
N LEU A 746 31.68 37.04 -18.11
CA LEU A 746 32.94 37.72 -17.75
C LEU A 746 33.81 38.07 -18.97
N GLY A 747 33.39 37.76 -20.22
CA GLY A 747 34.15 38.01 -21.44
C GLY A 747 35.31 37.03 -21.69
N ARG A 748 35.39 35.93 -20.94
CA ARG A 748 36.46 34.93 -21.02
C ARG A 748 36.10 33.81 -22.01
N LEU A 749 35.94 34.12 -23.30
CA LEU A 749 35.37 33.22 -24.30
C LEU A 749 36.23 31.97 -24.53
N ASP A 750 37.56 32.08 -24.50
CA ASP A 750 38.46 30.93 -24.63
C ASP A 750 38.29 29.93 -23.47
N ALA A 751 38.19 30.44 -22.26
CA ALA A 751 37.96 29.65 -21.08
C ALA A 751 36.58 28.97 -21.12
N ALA A 752 35.56 29.70 -21.53
CA ALA A 752 34.21 29.17 -21.67
C ALA A 752 34.11 28.04 -22.71
N ALA A 753 34.76 28.26 -23.88
CA ALA A 753 34.83 27.22 -24.92
C ALA A 753 35.61 25.98 -24.46
N ALA A 754 36.75 26.20 -23.80
CA ALA A 754 37.55 25.10 -23.23
C ALA A 754 36.76 24.30 -22.18
N THR A 755 35.96 25.00 -21.37
CA THR A 755 35.08 24.35 -20.37
C THR A 755 33.96 23.53 -21.03
N LEU A 756 33.35 24.05 -22.12
CA LEU A 756 32.23 23.35 -22.79
C LEU A 756 32.66 22.14 -23.62
N ARG A 757 33.86 22.18 -24.23
CA ARG A 757 34.26 21.21 -25.27
C ARG A 757 34.19 19.74 -24.84
N PRO A 758 34.65 19.33 -23.62
CA PRO A 758 34.51 17.94 -23.18
C PRO A 758 33.05 17.47 -23.11
N TRP A 759 32.18 18.33 -22.59
CA TRP A 759 30.76 18.04 -22.51
C TRP A 759 30.08 18.02 -23.90
N LEU A 760 30.38 18.95 -24.78
CA LEU A 760 29.85 18.96 -26.14
C LEU A 760 30.19 17.69 -26.91
N GLY A 761 31.39 17.15 -26.72
CA GLY A 761 31.75 15.83 -27.26
C GLY A 761 30.86 14.69 -26.71
N ALA A 762 30.56 14.69 -25.43
CA ALA A 762 29.64 13.72 -24.84
C ALA A 762 28.20 13.93 -25.34
N ALA A 763 27.71 15.18 -25.38
CA ALA A 763 26.37 15.53 -25.85
C ALA A 763 26.12 15.16 -27.32
N GLN A 764 27.15 15.22 -28.18
CA GLN A 764 27.10 14.76 -29.58
C GLN A 764 26.88 13.23 -29.66
N ARG A 765 27.32 12.47 -28.68
CA ARG A 765 27.05 11.02 -28.55
C ARG A 765 25.72 10.72 -27.87
N GLY A 766 24.93 11.72 -27.47
CA GLY A 766 23.65 11.55 -26.74
C GLY A 766 23.81 11.31 -25.25
N GLU A 767 24.94 11.70 -24.66
CA GLU A 767 25.25 11.52 -23.25
C GLU A 767 25.19 12.85 -22.50
N ARG A 768 24.81 12.85 -21.23
CA ARG A 768 24.83 13.98 -20.27
C ARG A 768 24.07 15.23 -20.74
N ILE A 769 23.02 15.05 -21.52
CA ILE A 769 22.19 16.14 -22.03
C ILE A 769 21.32 16.69 -20.90
N GLY A 770 20.69 15.81 -20.11
CA GLY A 770 19.83 16.21 -19.00
C GLY A 770 20.53 17.02 -17.94
N GLY A 771 21.77 16.61 -17.58
CA GLY A 771 22.59 17.38 -16.64
C GLY A 771 22.83 18.83 -17.12
N ALA A 772 22.98 19.05 -18.41
CA ALA A 772 23.10 20.39 -18.98
C ALA A 772 21.76 21.15 -19.02
N MET A 773 20.65 20.46 -19.32
CA MET A 773 19.32 21.08 -19.28
C MET A 773 18.98 21.63 -17.90
N LEU A 774 19.49 20.99 -16.84
CA LEU A 774 19.32 21.44 -15.46
C LEU A 774 20.06 22.75 -15.14
N ALA A 775 21.01 23.20 -16.00
CA ALA A 775 21.58 24.54 -15.88
C ALA A 775 20.53 25.65 -16.09
N GLY A 776 19.43 25.34 -16.77
CA GLY A 776 18.32 26.22 -17.01
C GLY A 776 18.28 26.76 -18.44
N LEU A 777 17.09 27.16 -18.88
CA LEU A 777 16.86 27.64 -20.25
C LEU A 777 17.66 28.91 -20.55
N ASP A 778 17.66 29.88 -19.64
CA ASP A 778 18.34 31.18 -19.85
C ASP A 778 19.86 31.00 -20.04
N VAL A 779 20.46 30.05 -19.28
CA VAL A 779 21.89 29.72 -19.42
C VAL A 779 22.18 29.12 -20.79
N LEU A 780 21.39 28.10 -21.18
CA LEU A 780 21.57 27.43 -22.49
C LEU A 780 21.32 28.36 -23.67
N GLU A 781 20.30 29.22 -23.60
CA GLU A 781 20.02 30.21 -24.62
C GLU A 781 21.12 31.28 -24.71
N GLY A 782 21.62 31.73 -23.55
CA GLY A 782 22.74 32.67 -23.50
C GLY A 782 24.01 32.08 -24.14
N LEU A 783 24.30 30.79 -23.90
CA LEU A 783 25.39 30.10 -24.56
C LEU A 783 25.14 29.88 -26.05
N ALA A 784 23.92 29.49 -26.45
CA ALA A 784 23.56 29.24 -27.84
C ALA A 784 23.57 30.53 -28.70
N ALA A 785 23.15 31.66 -28.14
CA ALA A 785 23.08 32.95 -28.81
C ALA A 785 24.46 33.66 -28.93
N GLN A 786 25.46 33.20 -28.16
CA GLN A 786 26.82 33.78 -28.18
C GLN A 786 27.45 33.63 -29.56
N PRO A 787 28.01 34.71 -30.14
CA PRO A 787 28.82 34.62 -31.36
C PRO A 787 30.20 34.03 -31.05
N TRP A 788 30.30 32.74 -31.08
CA TRP A 788 31.52 31.99 -30.69
C TRP A 788 32.68 32.12 -31.66
N GLY A 789 32.44 32.53 -32.97
CA GLY A 789 33.48 32.63 -33.96
C GLY A 789 34.30 31.33 -34.11
N GLU A 790 35.62 31.43 -33.91
CA GLU A 790 36.53 30.26 -33.97
C GLU A 790 36.67 29.49 -32.64
N HIS A 791 36.12 30.03 -31.54
CA HIS A 791 36.24 29.39 -30.23
C HIS A 791 35.51 28.02 -30.14
N LEU A 792 34.36 27.87 -30.86
CA LEU A 792 33.63 26.62 -30.99
C LEU A 792 33.39 26.22 -32.43
N ALA A 793 33.54 24.94 -32.76
CA ALA A 793 33.25 24.38 -34.07
C ALA A 793 31.76 24.49 -34.44
N ALA A 794 31.42 24.49 -35.74
CA ALA A 794 30.02 24.59 -36.19
C ALA A 794 29.11 23.48 -35.62
N GLY A 795 29.62 22.25 -35.51
CA GLY A 795 28.89 21.13 -34.90
C GLY A 795 28.66 21.29 -33.38
N GLU A 796 29.62 21.92 -32.68
CA GLU A 796 29.48 22.23 -31.24
C GLU A 796 28.40 23.29 -31.00
N ARG A 797 28.38 24.35 -31.81
CA ARG A 797 27.35 25.39 -31.79
C ARG A 797 25.97 24.83 -32.10
N ALA A 798 25.87 23.99 -33.13
CA ALA A 798 24.61 23.31 -33.49
C ALA A 798 24.08 22.43 -32.34
N THR A 799 24.97 21.77 -31.61
CA THR A 799 24.60 20.95 -30.45
C THR A 799 24.02 21.80 -29.30
N LEU A 800 24.66 22.94 -28.98
CA LEU A 800 24.12 23.91 -28.02
C LEU A 800 22.73 24.43 -28.42
N GLY A 801 22.59 24.85 -29.69
CA GLY A 801 21.33 25.36 -30.21
C GLY A 801 20.20 24.32 -30.14
N ARG A 802 20.48 23.06 -30.45
CA ARG A 802 19.52 21.98 -30.41
C ARG A 802 19.08 21.73 -28.96
N ILE A 803 20.00 21.56 -27.99
CA ILE A 803 19.66 21.30 -26.60
C ILE A 803 18.83 22.46 -26.01
N ALA A 804 19.18 23.71 -26.29
CA ALA A 804 18.39 24.86 -25.87
C ALA A 804 16.98 24.85 -26.48
N ALA A 805 16.84 24.51 -27.77
CA ALA A 805 15.55 24.38 -28.44
C ALA A 805 14.69 23.25 -27.87
N ASP A 806 15.29 22.08 -27.59
CA ASP A 806 14.61 20.95 -27.00
C ASP A 806 14.05 21.29 -25.58
N LEU A 807 14.84 21.99 -24.75
CA LEU A 807 14.37 22.46 -23.43
C LEU A 807 13.27 23.52 -23.56
N ARG A 808 13.39 24.44 -24.51
CA ARG A 808 12.33 25.42 -24.77
C ARG A 808 11.02 24.74 -25.19
N ALA A 809 11.10 23.74 -26.06
CA ALA A 809 9.95 22.96 -26.50
C ALA A 809 9.28 22.27 -25.32
N ALA A 810 10.03 21.62 -24.43
CA ALA A 810 9.52 20.98 -23.24
C ALA A 810 8.80 21.98 -22.29
N ARG A 811 9.32 23.18 -22.13
CA ARG A 811 8.66 24.24 -21.33
C ARG A 811 7.37 24.74 -21.98
N ASN A 812 7.34 24.91 -23.31
CA ASN A 812 6.14 25.35 -24.01
C ASN A 812 5.01 24.32 -23.95
N HIS A 813 5.32 23.03 -23.94
CA HIS A 813 4.33 21.96 -23.70
C HIS A 813 3.77 22.01 -22.27
N GLY A 814 4.59 22.33 -21.28
CA GLY A 814 4.17 22.52 -19.90
C GLY A 814 3.24 23.72 -19.70
N THR A 815 3.49 24.85 -20.39
CA THR A 815 2.68 26.09 -20.28
C THR A 815 1.39 26.08 -21.11
N ALA A 816 1.32 25.31 -22.18
CA ALA A 816 0.09 25.16 -22.99
C ALA A 816 -0.99 24.33 -22.30
N ALA A 817 -0.64 23.56 -21.26
CA ALA A 817 -1.54 22.81 -20.41
C ALA A 817 -2.08 23.60 -19.20
N GLY A 818 -1.72 24.84 -19.01
CA GLY A 818 -2.11 25.61 -17.83
C GLY A 818 -2.71 26.97 -18.18
N VAL A 819 -3.93 27.20 -17.84
CA VAL A 819 -4.48 28.33 -17.07
C VAL A 819 -5.97 28.05 -16.84
N THR A 820 -6.26 27.27 -15.82
CA THR A 820 -7.41 27.52 -14.95
C THR A 820 -6.88 27.37 -13.52
N PRO A 821 -7.16 28.32 -12.62
CA PRO A 821 -6.74 28.17 -11.23
C PRO A 821 -7.57 27.07 -10.60
N HIS A 822 -7.00 25.87 -10.55
CA HIS A 822 -7.52 24.83 -9.70
C HIS A 822 -7.02 25.04 -8.27
N PRO A 823 -7.89 24.84 -7.25
CA PRO A 823 -7.45 24.73 -5.87
C PRO A 823 -6.40 23.60 -5.79
N PRO A 824 -5.57 23.55 -4.74
CA PRO A 824 -4.45 22.64 -4.68
C PRO A 824 -4.95 21.21 -4.80
N VAL A 825 -4.86 20.71 -6.01
CA VAL A 825 -5.23 19.34 -6.36
C VAL A 825 -3.98 18.51 -6.17
N ALA A 826 -4.12 17.52 -5.35
CA ALA A 826 -3.26 16.39 -5.38
C ALA A 826 -3.01 15.92 -6.80
N VAL A 827 -1.78 15.57 -7.03
CA VAL A 827 -1.27 14.95 -8.24
C VAL A 827 -2.13 13.74 -8.58
N ASP A 828 -2.99 13.87 -9.58
CA ASP A 828 -3.54 12.79 -10.39
C ASP A 828 -4.52 13.37 -11.42
N ALA A 829 -3.99 13.84 -12.54
CA ALA A 829 -4.76 13.96 -13.78
C ALA A 829 -3.81 13.84 -14.96
N ILE A 830 -3.78 12.68 -15.55
CA ILE A 830 -3.29 12.48 -16.91
C ILE A 830 -4.27 13.20 -17.83
N ILE A 831 -3.83 14.32 -18.42
CA ILE A 831 -4.58 15.00 -19.49
C ILE A 831 -4.22 14.31 -20.80
N VAL A 832 -5.17 13.56 -21.32
CA VAL A 832 -5.12 13.12 -22.72
C VAL A 832 -5.42 14.32 -23.60
N ASP A 833 -4.48 14.61 -24.47
CA ASP A 833 -4.52 15.69 -25.47
C ASP A 833 -5.76 15.61 -26.35
N ARG A 834 -6.43 16.77 -26.53
CA ARG A 834 -7.64 16.94 -27.34
C ARG A 834 -7.35 17.23 -28.79
N SER A 835 -6.43 16.54 -29.45
CA SER A 835 -6.17 16.75 -30.88
C SER A 835 -6.76 15.72 -31.84
N ASP A 836 -7.53 14.74 -31.37
CA ASP A 836 -8.15 13.73 -32.25
C ASP A 836 -9.68 13.74 -32.20
N ARG A 837 -10.28 14.86 -32.65
CA ARG A 837 -11.75 14.90 -32.85
C ARG A 837 -12.24 14.09 -34.06
N THR A 838 -11.39 13.43 -34.78
CA THR A 838 -11.75 12.66 -36.01
C THR A 838 -11.73 11.14 -35.79
N GLN A 839 -11.11 10.62 -34.71
CA GLN A 839 -11.07 9.17 -34.41
C GLN A 839 -12.31 8.63 -33.69
N SER A 840 -13.07 9.50 -32.98
CA SER A 840 -14.23 9.07 -32.17
C SER A 840 -15.41 8.46 -32.97
N GLN A 841 -15.45 8.58 -34.30
CA GLN A 841 -16.50 7.96 -35.11
C GLN A 841 -16.23 6.51 -35.52
N SER A 842 -14.98 6.04 -35.46
CA SER A 842 -14.64 4.67 -35.82
C SER A 842 -14.93 3.67 -34.70
N ASP A 843 -14.81 4.08 -33.44
CA ASP A 843 -14.80 3.17 -32.28
C ASP A 843 -16.18 2.56 -31.99
N ILE A 844 -17.25 3.35 -32.02
CA ILE A 844 -18.63 2.84 -31.75
C ILE A 844 -19.13 1.96 -32.91
N ARG A 845 -18.61 2.14 -34.13
CA ARG A 845 -18.93 1.30 -35.29
C ARG A 845 -18.30 -0.10 -35.19
N GLN A 846 -17.27 -0.27 -34.37
CA GLN A 846 -16.60 -1.57 -34.13
C GLN A 846 -17.38 -2.46 -33.15
N LEU A 847 -18.34 -1.92 -32.44
CA LEU A 847 -19.16 -2.68 -31.51
C LEU A 847 -20.17 -3.52 -32.29
N SER A 848 -20.34 -4.78 -31.87
CA SER A 848 -21.44 -5.64 -32.36
C SER A 848 -22.80 -5.03 -31.99
N GLU A 849 -23.86 -5.47 -32.66
CA GLU A 849 -25.22 -5.02 -32.37
C GLU A 849 -25.59 -5.22 -30.90
N ARG A 850 -25.19 -6.37 -30.34
CA ARG A 850 -25.42 -6.70 -28.94
C ARG A 850 -24.62 -5.83 -27.98
N GLU A 851 -23.37 -5.53 -28.32
CA GLU A 851 -22.53 -4.63 -27.50
C GLU A 851 -23.06 -3.19 -27.53
N ARG A 852 -23.61 -2.75 -28.65
CA ARG A 852 -24.28 -1.44 -28.75
C ARG A 852 -25.52 -1.34 -27.89
N GLU A 853 -26.37 -2.37 -27.90
CA GLU A 853 -27.56 -2.45 -27.05
C GLU A 853 -27.19 -2.44 -25.56
N VAL A 854 -26.13 -3.16 -25.18
CA VAL A 854 -25.60 -3.16 -23.80
C VAL A 854 -25.05 -1.77 -23.45
N LEU A 855 -24.31 -1.14 -24.37
CA LEU A 855 -23.74 0.20 -24.16
C LEU A 855 -24.84 1.28 -24.03
N GLU A 856 -25.89 1.16 -24.83
CA GLU A 856 -27.07 2.06 -24.72
C GLU A 856 -27.72 1.96 -23.33
N ARG A 857 -27.87 0.74 -22.82
CA ARG A 857 -28.39 0.50 -21.48
C ARG A 857 -27.45 1.02 -20.39
N MET A 858 -26.15 0.85 -20.61
CA MET A 858 -25.13 1.43 -19.72
C MET A 858 -25.22 2.96 -19.67
N ALA A 859 -25.46 3.59 -20.82
CA ALA A 859 -25.60 5.05 -20.91
C ALA A 859 -26.88 5.58 -20.22
N ARG A 860 -27.92 4.73 -20.12
CA ARG A 860 -29.15 5.01 -19.35
C ARG A 860 -29.00 4.76 -17.85
N GLY A 861 -27.85 4.21 -17.39
CA GLY A 861 -27.61 3.92 -15.97
C GLY A 861 -28.01 2.52 -15.49
N ASP A 862 -28.41 1.60 -16.39
CA ASP A 862 -28.85 0.26 -16.03
C ASP A 862 -27.69 -0.57 -15.48
N SER A 863 -27.84 -1.15 -14.31
CA SER A 863 -26.84 -2.08 -13.74
C SER A 863 -26.74 -3.37 -14.55
N ASN A 864 -25.62 -4.10 -14.43
CA ASN A 864 -25.44 -5.38 -15.15
C ASN A 864 -26.57 -6.38 -14.88
N LYS A 865 -27.20 -6.35 -13.69
CA LYS A 865 -28.38 -7.17 -13.36
C LYS A 865 -29.62 -6.72 -14.13
N LEU A 866 -29.82 -5.41 -14.30
CA LEU A 866 -30.95 -4.86 -15.07
C LEU A 866 -30.76 -5.16 -16.56
N ILE A 867 -29.55 -5.00 -17.08
CA ILE A 867 -29.19 -5.35 -18.46
C ILE A 867 -29.39 -6.85 -18.70
N ALA A 868 -28.95 -7.69 -17.77
CA ALA A 868 -29.12 -9.14 -17.83
C ALA A 868 -30.61 -9.53 -17.88
N ARG A 869 -31.44 -8.95 -17.04
CA ARG A 869 -32.90 -9.16 -17.06
C ARG A 869 -33.56 -8.66 -18.33
N ALA A 870 -33.15 -7.50 -18.84
CA ALA A 870 -33.73 -6.91 -20.04
C ALA A 870 -33.43 -7.74 -21.31
N PHE A 871 -32.33 -8.48 -21.30
CA PHE A 871 -31.85 -9.24 -22.45
C PHE A 871 -31.90 -10.76 -22.24
N ASP A 872 -32.48 -11.24 -21.17
CA ASP A 872 -32.55 -12.64 -20.76
C ASP A 872 -31.16 -13.34 -20.78
N LEU A 873 -30.19 -12.64 -20.19
CA LEU A 873 -28.79 -13.09 -20.09
C LEU A 873 -28.38 -13.31 -18.62
N SER A 874 -27.29 -14.05 -18.41
CA SER A 874 -26.68 -14.09 -17.08
C SER A 874 -25.94 -12.76 -16.77
N PRO A 875 -25.89 -12.31 -15.50
CA PRO A 875 -25.09 -11.14 -15.13
C PRO A 875 -23.61 -11.29 -15.50
N HIS A 876 -23.10 -12.51 -15.51
CA HIS A 876 -21.74 -12.83 -15.93
C HIS A 876 -21.53 -12.60 -17.44
N THR A 877 -22.53 -12.94 -18.26
CA THR A 877 -22.50 -12.70 -19.71
C THR A 877 -22.51 -11.21 -20.01
N VAL A 878 -23.31 -10.44 -19.28
CA VAL A 878 -23.32 -8.97 -19.40
C VAL A 878 -21.99 -8.37 -18.97
N LYS A 879 -21.38 -8.84 -17.87
CA LYS A 879 -20.07 -8.38 -17.42
C LYS A 879 -19.01 -8.60 -18.51
N ARG A 880 -19.06 -9.72 -19.25
CA ARG A 880 -18.17 -9.98 -20.37
C ARG A 880 -18.42 -9.03 -21.55
N HIS A 881 -19.67 -8.73 -21.87
CA HIS A 881 -19.99 -7.72 -22.90
C HIS A 881 -19.48 -6.33 -22.50
N VAL A 882 -19.63 -5.92 -21.25
CA VAL A 882 -19.11 -4.66 -20.74
C VAL A 882 -17.58 -4.61 -20.88
N ALA A 883 -16.86 -5.66 -20.49
CA ALA A 883 -15.41 -5.72 -20.67
C ALA A 883 -14.99 -5.58 -22.14
N ASN A 884 -15.66 -6.28 -23.05
CA ASN A 884 -15.39 -6.16 -24.48
C ASN A 884 -15.71 -4.76 -25.06
N ILE A 885 -16.73 -4.10 -24.53
CA ILE A 885 -17.09 -2.72 -24.92
C ILE A 885 -16.00 -1.74 -24.47
N LEU A 886 -15.50 -1.89 -23.23
CA LEU A 886 -14.43 -1.04 -22.71
C LEU A 886 -13.15 -1.19 -23.53
N ASP A 887 -12.78 -2.44 -23.85
CA ASP A 887 -11.61 -2.76 -24.67
C ASP A 887 -11.73 -2.20 -26.10
N LYS A 888 -12.88 -2.39 -26.77
CA LYS A 888 -13.12 -1.91 -28.13
C LYS A 888 -13.23 -0.38 -28.24
N LEU A 889 -13.69 0.28 -27.18
CA LEU A 889 -13.78 1.74 -27.11
C LEU A 889 -12.49 2.35 -26.59
N ASP A 890 -11.50 1.54 -26.20
CA ASP A 890 -10.27 2.00 -25.56
C ASP A 890 -10.57 2.97 -24.39
N VAL A 891 -11.41 2.50 -23.45
CA VAL A 891 -11.79 3.24 -22.25
C VAL A 891 -11.69 2.35 -21.02
N GLU A 892 -11.22 2.90 -19.94
CA GLU A 892 -10.95 2.14 -18.72
C GLU A 892 -12.20 1.94 -17.85
N THR A 893 -13.22 2.83 -17.98
CA THR A 893 -14.36 2.78 -17.09
C THR A 893 -15.70 2.77 -17.82
N ARG A 894 -16.69 2.14 -17.17
CA ARG A 894 -18.07 2.12 -17.61
C ARG A 894 -18.63 3.54 -17.83
N GLY A 895 -18.28 4.49 -16.96
CA GLY A 895 -18.69 5.88 -17.07
C GLY A 895 -18.17 6.56 -18.33
N GLN A 896 -16.92 6.27 -18.71
CA GLN A 896 -16.32 6.77 -19.94
C GLN A 896 -17.00 6.19 -21.19
N ALA A 897 -17.30 4.90 -21.20
CA ALA A 897 -18.04 4.27 -22.28
C ALA A 897 -19.45 4.87 -22.44
N ALA A 898 -20.15 5.07 -21.33
CA ALA A 898 -21.47 5.70 -21.30
C ALA A 898 -21.42 7.17 -21.75
N ALA A 899 -20.38 7.92 -21.42
CA ALA A 899 -20.16 9.29 -21.88
C ALA A 899 -19.94 9.33 -23.41
N ARG A 900 -19.08 8.45 -23.96
CA ARG A 900 -18.87 8.34 -25.42
C ARG A 900 -20.13 8.01 -26.17
N TRP A 901 -21.01 7.14 -25.62
CA TRP A 901 -22.31 6.85 -26.22
C TRP A 901 -23.22 8.09 -26.23
N ARG A 902 -23.31 8.82 -25.14
CA ARG A 902 -24.15 10.04 -25.04
C ARG A 902 -23.70 11.09 -26.04
N GLU A 903 -22.41 11.33 -26.14
CA GLU A 903 -21.85 12.25 -27.15
C GLU A 903 -22.16 11.80 -28.60
N HIS A 904 -22.11 10.51 -28.87
CA HIS A 904 -22.46 9.95 -30.16
C HIS A 904 -23.97 10.07 -30.47
N ASP A 905 -24.84 9.80 -29.51
CA ASP A 905 -26.30 9.88 -29.64
C ASP A 905 -26.78 11.33 -29.77
N GLU A 906 -26.19 12.27 -29.02
CA GLU A 906 -26.42 13.72 -29.18
C GLU A 906 -26.05 14.24 -30.58
N ARG A 907 -24.91 13.80 -31.12
CA ARG A 907 -24.50 14.15 -32.51
C ARG A 907 -25.40 13.54 -33.57
N ARG A 908 -26.02 12.41 -33.29
CA ARG A 908 -26.94 11.74 -34.21
C ARG A 908 -28.35 12.37 -34.18
N ARG A 909 -28.68 13.06 -33.07
CA ARG A 909 -29.98 13.76 -32.90
C ARG A 909 -29.90 15.25 -33.24
N ALA A 910 -28.72 15.80 -33.41
CA ALA A 910 -28.54 17.17 -33.93
C ALA A 910 -28.91 17.21 -35.41
N PRO A 911 -29.80 18.11 -35.85
CA PRO A 911 -30.39 18.16 -37.19
C PRO A 911 -29.33 18.52 -38.27
#